data_e99684ec9aceaca2aef9aa9e9194fab5
#
_entry.id   e99684ec9aceaca2aef9aa9e9194fab5
#
_cell.length_a   1.000
_cell.length_b   1.000
_cell.length_c   1.000
_cell.angle_alpha   90.00
_cell.angle_beta   90.00
_cell.angle_gamma   90.00
#
_symmetry.space_group_name_H-M   'P 1'
#
loop_
_entity.id
_entity.type
_entity.pdbx_description
1 polymer ?
#
loop_
_entity_poly.entity_id
_entity_poly.type
_entity_poly.pdbx_seq_one_letter_code
_entity_poly.pdbx_strand_id
1 'polypeptide(L)'
;MSELHKPINASIRIRIRFDMTQQQTPPVVLVDGSSYLFRAYHALPPLMTSKSHPTGAIKGVISMIRKLEQDFPGSKMVVVFDAKGKTFRNDLYEDYKATRPPMPDDLAMQIQPIHDMVRAMGLPLLIVSGVEADDVIGTLAHEATSKGIDVVVSTGDKDMAQLVSDHVTLINTMTDTRMDRDGVVEKFGIGPEQIVDYLALVGDKVDNIPGVNKCGPKTAVKWLQAWDNLDNIIEHSDEVKGKIGEYLREAIETLPLSRQLATIKTDVDLEFGLEDLKLRTQDDGQLLELFREYELRSWIAELENSDSADEKSADDAVDNSTNPASKEKTYTIVTDQAELDTWIDRLNKAPLFAFDTETTSLRYMDADVVGVSFAIEPGEAAYVPFGHDYMGAPEQLDRETVLNQLKPLLEDPKKAKLGQNLKYDKNVLANHGIHLEGIAEDTMLESYVLNSVGSRHDMDSLARQYLGEQTITFESIAGKGAKQLTFNQIDLEQAGPYAAEDADITLRLHQALRPQLEKTGRLRDVYENIDLPLVPVLSRMEQRGAMISASTLRKHSQELAERMAELEKEAHEEAGESFNLGSPKQLQAIFYDKMGLPVVKKTPKGAPSTAEPVLQELAHEHTLPRLILEHRSLSKLKSTYTDTLPELIHHRTGRIHTSYHQAVTATGRLSSSEPNLQNIPIRSEQGRRIRQAFVAPEGYKLMAADYSQIELRIMAHLSGDKGLLKAFEKGEDIHRATAAEVFGVAVDDVSGDQRRSAKAINFGLIYGMSAFGLGRQLDVGRNQAQEYIDRYFERYPGVLKYMDSIRKQAHDDGYVETLYGRRLYLPEINARNKQLQQAAERTAINAPMQGTAADIIKRAMVSVEDWLQEHHQDDARMILQVHDELILEVRESAVDKIREGLEKRMSAAASLDVPLLVEAGVGNNWDEAH
;
A
#
# COMPACT_ATOMS: atom_id res chain seq x y z
N MET A 1 -52.64 1.01 39.23
CA MET A 1 -52.94 1.96 38.13
C MET A 1 -51.62 2.55 37.71
N SER A 2 -51.16 2.36 36.62
CA SER A 2 -51.28 1.81 35.29
C SER A 2 -49.81 1.76 34.75
N GLU A 3 -49.29 0.62 34.42
CA GLU A 3 -49.21 -0.03 33.08
C GLU A 3 -48.71 0.85 31.94
N LEU A 4 -47.66 0.29 31.27
CA LEU A 4 -47.26 0.41 29.87
C LEU A 4 -46.34 1.57 29.47
N HIS A 5 -45.06 1.22 29.26
CA HIS A 5 -44.48 1.25 27.92
C HIS A 5 -43.07 0.61 27.90
N LYS A 6 -42.98 -0.57 27.35
CA LYS A 6 -41.72 -1.17 26.86
C LYS A 6 -41.50 -0.72 25.40
N PRO A 7 -40.29 -0.45 24.94
CA PRO A 7 -39.92 -0.70 23.57
C PRO A 7 -39.16 -2.03 23.44
N ILE A 8 -39.74 -2.88 22.63
CA ILE A 8 -39.13 -4.08 22.08
C ILE A 8 -38.15 -3.63 21.02
N ASN A 9 -36.88 -3.95 21.16
CA ASN A 9 -35.96 -4.12 20.07
C ASN A 9 -34.95 -5.22 20.46
N ALA A 10 -35.37 -6.47 20.20
CA ALA A 10 -34.48 -7.60 20.18
C ALA A 10 -34.14 -7.91 18.74
N SER A 11 -32.99 -7.46 18.27
CA SER A 11 -32.40 -7.98 17.05
C SER A 11 -31.86 -9.37 17.31
N ILE A 12 -32.66 -10.37 16.98
CA ILE A 12 -32.25 -11.78 16.98
C ILE A 12 -31.32 -11.97 15.80
N ARG A 13 -30.01 -12.04 16.07
CA ARG A 13 -29.05 -12.62 15.12
C ARG A 13 -29.22 -14.13 15.15
N ILE A 14 -29.94 -14.66 14.19
CA ILE A 14 -29.97 -16.09 13.92
C ILE A 14 -28.64 -16.47 13.24
N ARG A 15 -27.70 -17.02 14.03
CA ARG A 15 -26.64 -17.87 13.51
C ARG A 15 -27.30 -19.19 13.12
N ILE A 16 -27.57 -19.40 11.83
CA ILE A 16 -27.86 -20.74 11.33
C ILE A 16 -26.53 -21.49 11.24
N ARG A 17 -26.12 -22.17 12.30
CA ARG A 17 -25.30 -23.37 12.17
C ARG A 17 -26.16 -24.37 11.40
N PHE A 18 -25.63 -24.84 10.26
CA PHE A 18 -26.23 -26.06 9.65
C PHE A 18 -26.13 -27.18 10.66
N ASP A 19 -27.28 -27.53 11.25
CA ASP A 19 -27.42 -28.68 12.11
C ASP A 19 -27.43 -29.92 11.19
N MET A 20 -26.34 -30.69 11.22
CA MET A 20 -26.10 -31.89 10.40
C MET A 20 -27.01 -33.08 10.83
N THR A 21 -28.32 -32.88 10.82
CA THR A 21 -29.28 -33.97 11.16
C THR A 21 -30.38 -34.19 10.10
N GLN A 22 -30.25 -33.63 8.90
CA GLN A 22 -30.99 -34.09 7.72
C GLN A 22 -29.98 -34.26 6.58
N GLN A 23 -30.04 -35.40 5.87
CA GLN A 23 -29.28 -35.67 4.63
C GLN A 23 -29.72 -34.69 3.54
N GLN A 24 -29.22 -33.45 3.56
CA GLN A 24 -29.30 -32.55 2.41
C GLN A 24 -28.18 -32.93 1.44
N THR A 25 -28.51 -33.11 0.17
CA THR A 25 -27.52 -33.24 -0.90
C THR A 25 -26.66 -31.99 -0.96
N PRO A 26 -25.30 -32.10 -1.03
CA PRO A 26 -24.44 -30.95 -1.15
C PRO A 26 -24.86 -30.06 -2.33
N PRO A 27 -24.76 -28.74 -2.24
CA PRO A 27 -25.13 -27.82 -3.33
C PRO A 27 -24.23 -28.02 -4.54
N VAL A 28 -24.69 -27.63 -5.71
CA VAL A 28 -23.84 -27.47 -6.89
C VAL A 28 -23.14 -26.11 -6.80
N VAL A 29 -21.81 -26.11 -7.00
CA VAL A 29 -21.00 -24.87 -6.99
C VAL A 29 -20.64 -24.51 -8.43
N LEU A 30 -21.11 -23.37 -8.91
CA LEU A 30 -20.82 -22.84 -10.23
C LEU A 30 -19.83 -21.67 -10.08
N VAL A 31 -18.65 -21.79 -10.67
CA VAL A 31 -17.56 -20.81 -10.54
C VAL A 31 -17.46 -19.98 -11.81
N ASP A 32 -17.61 -18.70 -11.70
CA ASP A 32 -17.32 -17.72 -12.76
C ASP A 32 -15.81 -17.52 -12.88
N GLY A 33 -15.19 -18.33 -13.73
CA GLY A 33 -13.75 -18.34 -13.96
C GLY A 33 -13.25 -17.05 -14.63
N SER A 34 -14.08 -16.41 -15.45
CA SER A 34 -13.74 -15.13 -16.10
C SER A 34 -13.65 -14.00 -15.09
N SER A 35 -14.61 -13.91 -14.18
CA SER A 35 -14.56 -12.94 -13.07
C SER A 35 -13.35 -13.22 -12.16
N TYR A 36 -13.06 -14.47 -11.84
CA TYR A 36 -11.90 -14.87 -11.06
C TYR A 36 -10.58 -14.45 -11.71
N LEU A 37 -10.44 -14.65 -13.02
CA LEU A 37 -9.26 -14.30 -13.81
C LEU A 37 -8.91 -12.82 -13.70
N PHE A 38 -9.86 -11.94 -14.01
CA PHE A 38 -9.64 -10.50 -13.96
C PHE A 38 -9.41 -10.00 -12.53
N ARG A 39 -10.13 -10.54 -11.55
CA ARG A 39 -9.97 -10.15 -10.15
C ARG A 39 -8.61 -10.57 -9.59
N ALA A 40 -8.17 -11.79 -9.85
CA ALA A 40 -6.85 -12.26 -9.44
C ALA A 40 -5.73 -11.41 -10.06
N TYR A 41 -5.87 -11.06 -11.34
CA TYR A 41 -4.90 -10.21 -12.04
C TYR A 41 -4.76 -8.81 -11.42
N HIS A 42 -5.86 -8.20 -11.00
CA HIS A 42 -5.84 -6.86 -10.42
C HIS A 42 -5.56 -6.82 -8.91
N ALA A 43 -5.80 -7.92 -8.21
CA ALA A 43 -5.65 -7.99 -6.76
C ALA A 43 -4.24 -8.39 -6.31
N LEU A 44 -3.53 -9.18 -7.12
CA LEU A 44 -2.20 -9.66 -6.80
C LEU A 44 -1.12 -8.81 -7.47
N PRO A 45 0.05 -8.64 -6.81
CA PRO A 45 1.20 -8.03 -7.45
C PRO A 45 1.63 -8.86 -8.67
N PRO A 46 2.36 -8.28 -9.64
CA PRO A 46 2.87 -9.01 -10.80
C PRO A 46 3.90 -10.06 -10.36
N LEU A 47 3.41 -11.28 -10.04
CA LEU A 47 4.25 -12.42 -9.71
C LEU A 47 4.79 -13.01 -11.00
N MET A 48 6.08 -13.37 -11.01
CA MET A 48 6.79 -13.94 -12.17
C MET A 48 7.57 -15.18 -11.75
N THR A 49 7.71 -16.14 -12.66
CA THR A 49 8.69 -17.22 -12.52
C THR A 49 10.11 -16.69 -12.76
N SER A 50 11.12 -17.50 -12.41
CA SER A 50 12.53 -17.21 -12.73
C SER A 50 12.78 -17.03 -14.24
N LYS A 51 11.88 -17.54 -15.08
CA LYS A 51 11.88 -17.40 -16.55
C LYS A 51 11.03 -16.24 -17.05
N SER A 52 10.63 -15.32 -16.17
CA SER A 52 9.78 -14.15 -16.46
C SER A 52 8.39 -14.50 -17.02
N HIS A 53 7.81 -15.64 -16.63
CA HIS A 53 6.42 -15.98 -16.95
C HIS A 53 5.49 -15.41 -15.85
N PRO A 54 4.42 -14.66 -16.20
CA PRO A 54 3.50 -14.11 -15.21
C PRO A 54 2.68 -15.23 -14.54
N THR A 55 2.53 -15.18 -13.22
CA THR A 55 1.85 -16.22 -12.42
C THR A 55 0.84 -15.69 -11.42
N GLY A 56 0.66 -14.36 -11.34
CA GLY A 56 -0.25 -13.75 -10.36
C GLY A 56 -1.71 -14.21 -10.52
N ALA A 57 -2.24 -14.17 -11.75
CA ALA A 57 -3.60 -14.65 -12.02
C ALA A 57 -3.73 -16.16 -11.82
N ILE A 58 -2.71 -16.94 -12.21
CA ILE A 58 -2.68 -18.40 -11.98
C ILE A 58 -2.84 -18.70 -10.49
N LYS A 59 -1.96 -18.09 -9.66
CA LYS A 59 -1.97 -18.29 -8.22
C LYS A 59 -3.31 -17.87 -7.61
N GLY A 60 -3.84 -16.71 -8.01
CA GLY A 60 -5.08 -16.18 -7.45
C GLY A 60 -6.31 -17.03 -7.80
N VAL A 61 -6.47 -17.41 -9.07
CA VAL A 61 -7.61 -18.22 -9.52
C VAL A 61 -7.60 -19.59 -8.84
N ILE A 62 -6.48 -20.28 -8.86
CA ILE A 62 -6.38 -21.63 -8.25
C ILE A 62 -6.57 -21.56 -6.73
N SER A 63 -6.03 -20.53 -6.05
CA SER A 63 -6.27 -20.33 -4.61
C SER A 63 -7.76 -20.15 -4.29
N MET A 64 -8.50 -19.36 -5.08
CA MET A 64 -9.94 -19.15 -4.87
C MET A 64 -10.75 -20.44 -5.13
N ILE A 65 -10.37 -21.25 -6.14
CA ILE A 65 -11.02 -22.53 -6.42
C ILE A 65 -10.77 -23.51 -5.27
N ARG A 66 -9.53 -23.63 -4.79
CA ARG A 66 -9.19 -24.52 -3.65
C ARG A 66 -9.91 -24.11 -2.36
N LYS A 67 -10.08 -22.81 -2.12
CA LYS A 67 -10.90 -22.32 -1.00
C LYS A 67 -12.34 -22.81 -1.13
N LEU A 68 -12.93 -22.75 -2.31
CA LEU A 68 -14.30 -23.26 -2.52
C LEU A 68 -14.42 -24.76 -2.28
N GLU A 69 -13.41 -25.57 -2.66
CA GLU A 69 -13.38 -27.01 -2.36
C GLU A 69 -13.37 -27.27 -0.86
N GLN A 70 -12.68 -26.44 -0.08
CA GLN A 70 -12.65 -26.50 1.38
C GLN A 70 -13.97 -26.03 2.00
N ASP A 71 -14.56 -24.94 1.49
CA ASP A 71 -15.80 -24.36 2.00
C ASP A 71 -17.03 -25.22 1.68
N PHE A 72 -17.00 -26.02 0.59
CA PHE A 72 -18.09 -26.86 0.09
C PHE A 72 -17.65 -28.31 -0.16
N PRO A 73 -17.22 -29.06 0.88
CA PRO A 73 -16.70 -30.40 0.70
C PRO A 73 -17.79 -31.34 0.17
N GLY A 74 -17.44 -32.14 -0.84
CA GLY A 74 -18.35 -33.09 -1.49
C GLY A 74 -19.35 -32.48 -2.48
N SER A 75 -19.33 -31.19 -2.69
CA SER A 75 -20.14 -30.50 -3.70
C SER A 75 -19.62 -30.78 -5.11
N LYS A 76 -20.55 -30.84 -6.07
CA LYS A 76 -20.18 -30.83 -7.49
C LYS A 76 -19.78 -29.41 -7.87
N MET A 77 -18.52 -29.19 -8.19
CA MET A 77 -18.00 -27.89 -8.62
C MET A 77 -17.76 -27.86 -10.12
N VAL A 78 -18.14 -26.75 -10.79
CA VAL A 78 -18.00 -26.56 -12.23
C VAL A 78 -17.41 -25.18 -12.46
N VAL A 79 -16.34 -25.07 -13.26
CA VAL A 79 -15.69 -23.80 -13.58
C VAL A 79 -16.05 -23.40 -15.02
N VAL A 80 -16.55 -22.19 -15.19
CA VAL A 80 -17.02 -21.66 -16.48
C VAL A 80 -16.19 -20.47 -16.90
N PHE A 81 -15.68 -20.47 -18.13
CA PHE A 81 -14.96 -19.35 -18.72
C PHE A 81 -15.62 -18.88 -20.01
N ASP A 82 -15.44 -17.60 -20.33
CA ASP A 82 -15.86 -17.04 -21.60
C ASP A 82 -15.07 -17.65 -22.76
N ALA A 83 -15.76 -17.97 -23.84
CA ALA A 83 -15.13 -18.36 -25.10
C ALA A 83 -14.58 -17.13 -25.85
N LYS A 84 -13.58 -17.34 -26.70
CA LYS A 84 -13.11 -16.31 -27.64
C LYS A 84 -14.13 -16.12 -28.76
N GLY A 85 -14.47 -14.89 -29.05
CA GLY A 85 -15.30 -14.54 -30.20
C GLY A 85 -16.51 -13.67 -29.85
N LYS A 86 -17.41 -13.52 -30.82
CA LYS A 86 -18.66 -12.79 -30.68
C LYS A 86 -19.71 -13.66 -29.99
N THR A 87 -20.56 -13.04 -29.20
CA THR A 87 -21.73 -13.67 -28.58
C THR A 87 -23.01 -13.15 -29.25
N PHE A 88 -24.15 -13.79 -28.99
CA PHE A 88 -25.43 -13.34 -29.51
C PHE A 88 -25.76 -11.86 -29.17
N ARG A 89 -25.15 -11.31 -28.07
CA ARG A 89 -25.31 -9.91 -27.71
C ARG A 89 -24.67 -8.96 -28.73
N ASN A 90 -23.57 -9.39 -29.37
CA ASN A 90 -22.97 -8.64 -30.48
C ASN A 90 -23.82 -8.64 -31.74
N ASP A 91 -24.66 -9.67 -31.93
CA ASP A 91 -25.60 -9.73 -33.04
C ASP A 91 -26.85 -8.82 -32.80
N LEU A 92 -27.22 -8.69 -31.51
CA LEU A 92 -28.30 -7.76 -31.10
C LEU A 92 -27.83 -6.30 -31.12
N TYR A 93 -26.59 -6.04 -30.74
CA TYR A 93 -26.04 -4.69 -30.65
C TYR A 93 -24.55 -4.71 -31.00
N GLU A 94 -24.17 -4.16 -32.14
CA GLU A 94 -22.79 -4.23 -32.68
C GLU A 94 -21.78 -3.57 -31.78
N ASP A 95 -22.17 -2.51 -31.05
CA ASP A 95 -21.33 -1.77 -30.13
C ASP A 95 -21.23 -2.41 -28.73
N TYR A 96 -21.82 -3.59 -28.50
CA TYR A 96 -21.72 -4.29 -27.22
C TYR A 96 -20.26 -4.63 -26.89
N LYS A 97 -19.79 -4.20 -25.72
CA LYS A 97 -18.41 -4.33 -25.25
C LYS A 97 -17.33 -3.66 -26.14
N ALA A 98 -17.70 -2.85 -27.12
CA ALA A 98 -16.77 -2.19 -28.04
C ALA A 98 -15.80 -1.21 -27.34
N THR A 99 -16.16 -0.73 -26.17
CA THR A 99 -15.34 0.22 -25.37
C THR A 99 -14.35 -0.47 -24.44
N ARG A 100 -14.41 -1.80 -24.29
CA ARG A 100 -13.47 -2.55 -23.44
C ARG A 100 -12.04 -2.51 -24.03
N PRO A 101 -11.01 -2.21 -23.23
CA PRO A 101 -9.63 -2.33 -23.68
C PRO A 101 -9.29 -3.79 -24.01
N PRO A 102 -8.36 -4.04 -24.93
CA PRO A 102 -7.90 -5.40 -25.19
C PRO A 102 -7.29 -6.01 -23.92
N MET A 103 -7.42 -7.34 -23.80
CA MET A 103 -6.83 -8.07 -22.67
C MET A 103 -5.32 -7.86 -22.66
N PRO A 104 -4.69 -7.57 -21.51
CA PRO A 104 -3.23 -7.49 -21.38
C PRO A 104 -2.55 -8.79 -21.79
N ASP A 105 -1.42 -8.70 -22.49
CA ASP A 105 -0.69 -9.89 -22.99
C ASP A 105 -0.22 -10.82 -21.85
N ASP A 106 0.21 -10.24 -20.73
CA ASP A 106 0.66 -10.97 -19.55
C ASP A 106 -0.50 -11.69 -18.82
N LEU A 107 -1.73 -11.18 -18.93
CA LEU A 107 -2.93 -11.91 -18.48
C LEU A 107 -3.30 -13.02 -19.46
N ALA A 108 -3.27 -12.74 -20.77
CA ALA A 108 -3.61 -13.72 -21.79
C ALA A 108 -2.71 -14.97 -21.74
N MET A 109 -1.44 -14.81 -21.37
CA MET A 109 -0.49 -15.91 -21.20
C MET A 109 -0.84 -16.85 -20.05
N GLN A 110 -1.61 -16.42 -19.07
CA GLN A 110 -1.96 -17.18 -17.87
C GLN A 110 -3.24 -18.01 -18.03
N ILE A 111 -4.05 -17.76 -19.07
CA ILE A 111 -5.34 -18.42 -19.26
C ILE A 111 -5.18 -19.93 -19.47
N GLN A 112 -4.33 -20.33 -20.42
CA GLN A 112 -4.15 -21.77 -20.72
C GLN A 112 -3.60 -22.56 -19.53
N PRO A 113 -2.57 -22.07 -18.81
CA PRO A 113 -2.12 -22.69 -17.57
C PRO A 113 -3.22 -22.87 -16.52
N ILE A 114 -4.08 -21.87 -16.33
CA ILE A 114 -5.23 -21.97 -15.41
C ILE A 114 -6.18 -23.08 -15.86
N HIS A 115 -6.52 -23.12 -17.14
CA HIS A 115 -7.40 -24.17 -17.68
C HIS A 115 -6.81 -25.57 -17.49
N ASP A 116 -5.50 -25.72 -17.67
CA ASP A 116 -4.82 -27.01 -17.53
C ASP A 116 -4.76 -27.44 -16.06
N MET A 117 -4.54 -26.51 -15.13
CA MET A 117 -4.59 -26.78 -13.70
C MET A 117 -6.01 -27.16 -13.24
N VAL A 118 -7.05 -26.43 -13.67
CA VAL A 118 -8.44 -26.76 -13.35
C VAL A 118 -8.80 -28.18 -13.82
N ARG A 119 -8.37 -28.56 -15.02
CA ARG A 119 -8.58 -29.94 -15.54
C ARG A 119 -7.81 -30.98 -14.73
N ALA A 120 -6.57 -30.69 -14.36
CA ALA A 120 -5.74 -31.56 -13.55
C ALA A 120 -6.27 -31.71 -12.12
N MET A 121 -6.94 -30.68 -11.56
CA MET A 121 -7.73 -30.79 -10.33
C MET A 121 -8.96 -31.70 -10.44
N GLY A 122 -9.26 -32.22 -11.63
CA GLY A 122 -10.41 -33.07 -11.87
C GLY A 122 -11.74 -32.36 -12.00
N LEU A 123 -11.73 -31.01 -12.06
CA LEU A 123 -12.93 -30.19 -12.16
C LEU A 123 -13.42 -30.07 -13.61
N PRO A 124 -14.74 -30.17 -13.86
CA PRO A 124 -15.33 -29.81 -15.13
C PRO A 124 -15.05 -28.34 -15.49
N LEU A 125 -14.44 -28.13 -16.65
CA LEU A 125 -14.17 -26.81 -17.20
C LEU A 125 -15.00 -26.60 -18.47
N LEU A 126 -15.84 -25.57 -18.46
CA LEU A 126 -16.75 -25.24 -19.54
C LEU A 126 -16.32 -23.94 -20.24
N ILE A 127 -16.31 -24.00 -21.59
CA ILE A 127 -16.04 -22.86 -22.47
C ILE A 127 -16.97 -23.01 -23.67
N VAL A 128 -18.08 -22.28 -23.69
CA VAL A 128 -19.15 -22.43 -24.71
C VAL A 128 -19.13 -21.25 -25.67
N SER A 129 -18.96 -21.53 -26.97
CA SER A 129 -18.92 -20.46 -27.98
C SER A 129 -20.29 -19.86 -28.26
N GLY A 130 -20.32 -18.56 -28.58
CA GLY A 130 -21.54 -17.83 -28.96
C GLY A 130 -22.39 -17.30 -27.80
N VAL A 131 -22.02 -17.66 -26.55
CA VAL A 131 -22.66 -17.18 -25.32
C VAL A 131 -21.59 -16.74 -24.32
N GLU A 132 -21.97 -16.06 -23.25
CA GLU A 132 -21.07 -15.67 -22.17
C GLU A 132 -21.09 -16.70 -21.04
N ALA A 133 -20.06 -16.69 -20.18
CA ALA A 133 -20.00 -17.58 -19.02
C ALA A 133 -21.24 -17.45 -18.13
N ASP A 134 -21.76 -16.23 -18.01
CA ASP A 134 -22.97 -15.90 -17.24
C ASP A 134 -24.20 -16.67 -17.74
N ASP A 135 -24.35 -16.80 -19.07
CA ASP A 135 -25.48 -17.52 -19.68
C ASP A 135 -25.38 -19.02 -19.42
N VAL A 136 -24.17 -19.58 -19.46
CA VAL A 136 -23.93 -21.00 -19.13
C VAL A 136 -24.22 -21.25 -17.66
N ILE A 137 -23.72 -20.39 -16.76
CA ILE A 137 -23.99 -20.46 -15.32
C ILE A 137 -25.49 -20.34 -15.03
N GLY A 138 -26.16 -19.36 -15.66
CA GLY A 138 -27.60 -19.16 -15.52
C GLY A 138 -28.40 -20.38 -15.95
N THR A 139 -28.02 -21.02 -17.05
CA THR A 139 -28.67 -22.23 -17.58
C THR A 139 -28.49 -23.42 -16.63
N LEU A 140 -27.27 -23.66 -16.15
CA LEU A 140 -26.98 -24.74 -15.20
C LEU A 140 -27.65 -24.52 -13.83
N ALA A 141 -27.70 -23.27 -13.38
CA ALA A 141 -28.41 -22.91 -12.14
C ALA A 141 -29.90 -23.15 -12.26
N HIS A 142 -30.51 -22.82 -13.41
CA HIS A 142 -31.92 -23.09 -13.69
C HIS A 142 -32.21 -24.59 -13.78
N GLU A 143 -31.35 -25.37 -14.44
CA GLU A 143 -31.46 -26.82 -14.49
C GLU A 143 -31.42 -27.43 -13.08
N ALA A 144 -30.46 -27.02 -12.22
CA ALA A 144 -30.32 -27.51 -10.85
C ALA A 144 -31.55 -27.20 -10.01
N THR A 145 -31.99 -25.95 -10.05
CA THR A 145 -33.15 -25.51 -9.25
C THR A 145 -34.44 -26.17 -9.70
N SER A 146 -34.59 -26.45 -10.99
CA SER A 146 -35.75 -27.23 -11.51
C SER A 146 -35.82 -28.65 -10.97
N LYS A 147 -34.67 -29.21 -10.53
CA LYS A 147 -34.54 -30.53 -9.87
C LYS A 147 -34.51 -30.43 -8.35
N GLY A 148 -34.75 -29.23 -7.77
CA GLY A 148 -34.75 -29.02 -6.31
C GLY A 148 -33.34 -29.09 -5.70
N ILE A 149 -32.30 -28.85 -6.47
CA ILE A 149 -30.89 -28.84 -6.02
C ILE A 149 -30.49 -27.41 -5.71
N ASP A 150 -29.91 -27.17 -4.54
CA ASP A 150 -29.38 -25.89 -4.15
C ASP A 150 -28.09 -25.56 -4.94
N VAL A 151 -27.94 -24.30 -5.30
CA VAL A 151 -26.83 -23.80 -6.12
C VAL A 151 -26.11 -22.66 -5.41
N VAL A 152 -24.79 -22.72 -5.43
CA VAL A 152 -23.91 -21.63 -5.03
C VAL A 152 -23.20 -21.12 -6.27
N VAL A 153 -23.44 -19.87 -6.65
CA VAL A 153 -22.71 -19.22 -7.76
C VAL A 153 -21.60 -18.36 -7.16
N SER A 154 -20.35 -18.72 -7.47
CA SER A 154 -19.21 -17.95 -6.98
C SER A 154 -18.71 -16.98 -8.04
N THR A 155 -19.01 -15.70 -7.81
CA THR A 155 -18.72 -14.61 -8.75
C THR A 155 -18.47 -13.28 -8.03
N GLY A 156 -17.80 -12.36 -8.73
CA GLY A 156 -17.72 -10.95 -8.34
C GLY A 156 -18.66 -10.05 -9.11
N ASP A 157 -19.37 -10.61 -10.09
CA ASP A 157 -20.25 -9.83 -10.94
C ASP A 157 -21.59 -9.54 -10.23
N LYS A 158 -21.95 -8.25 -10.19
CA LYS A 158 -23.19 -7.75 -9.61
C LYS A 158 -24.43 -8.15 -10.44
N ASP A 159 -24.25 -8.39 -11.75
CA ASP A 159 -25.32 -8.64 -12.69
C ASP A 159 -25.91 -10.04 -12.50
N MET A 160 -25.10 -10.96 -11.94
CA MET A 160 -25.54 -12.30 -11.49
C MET A 160 -26.58 -12.26 -10.37
N ALA A 161 -26.81 -11.11 -9.69
CA ALA A 161 -27.85 -10.98 -8.67
C ALA A 161 -29.26 -11.28 -9.19
N GLN A 162 -29.49 -11.21 -10.52
CA GLN A 162 -30.74 -11.62 -11.16
C GLN A 162 -31.02 -13.11 -11.06
N LEU A 163 -30.00 -13.94 -10.80
CA LEU A 163 -30.15 -15.41 -10.68
C LEU A 163 -30.54 -15.85 -9.27
N VAL A 164 -30.43 -14.95 -8.28
CA VAL A 164 -30.71 -15.28 -6.87
C VAL A 164 -32.17 -15.68 -6.68
N SER A 165 -32.37 -16.79 -5.99
CA SER A 165 -33.69 -17.35 -5.69
C SER A 165 -33.65 -18.10 -4.33
N ASP A 166 -34.72 -18.81 -3.98
CA ASP A 166 -34.73 -19.62 -2.78
C ASP A 166 -33.73 -20.80 -2.83
N HIS A 167 -33.28 -21.17 -4.02
CA HIS A 167 -32.29 -22.23 -4.26
C HIS A 167 -30.95 -21.74 -4.82
N VAL A 168 -30.82 -20.47 -5.20
CA VAL A 168 -29.57 -19.91 -5.74
C VAL A 168 -29.04 -18.82 -4.83
N THR A 169 -27.84 -19.00 -4.32
CA THR A 169 -27.11 -18.02 -3.51
C THR A 169 -25.82 -17.62 -4.22
N LEU A 170 -25.50 -16.31 -4.26
CA LEU A 170 -24.20 -15.84 -4.73
C LEU A 170 -23.20 -15.78 -3.59
N ILE A 171 -21.94 -16.10 -3.88
CA ILE A 171 -20.84 -15.88 -2.95
C ILE A 171 -19.69 -15.13 -3.63
N ASN A 172 -18.98 -14.33 -2.84
CA ASN A 172 -17.77 -13.65 -3.26
C ASN A 172 -16.63 -14.08 -2.33
N THR A 173 -15.75 -14.95 -2.83
CA THR A 173 -14.64 -15.55 -2.06
C THR A 173 -13.57 -14.57 -1.58
N MET A 174 -13.46 -13.38 -2.21
CA MET A 174 -12.47 -12.37 -1.78
C MET A 174 -12.97 -11.49 -0.64
N THR A 175 -14.28 -11.26 -0.55
CA THR A 175 -14.89 -10.43 0.49
C THR A 175 -15.69 -11.25 1.50
N ASP A 176 -15.66 -12.55 1.33
CA ASP A 176 -16.43 -13.53 2.11
C ASP A 176 -17.90 -13.15 2.30
N THR A 177 -18.49 -12.49 1.27
CA THR A 177 -19.88 -12.04 1.32
C THR A 177 -20.80 -13.04 0.63
N ARG A 178 -21.90 -13.36 1.30
CA ARG A 178 -23.01 -14.18 0.81
C ARG A 178 -24.18 -13.30 0.46
N MET A 179 -24.85 -13.58 -0.66
CA MET A 179 -25.99 -12.81 -1.14
C MET A 179 -27.11 -13.75 -1.54
N ASP A 180 -28.09 -13.88 -0.68
CA ASP A 180 -29.39 -14.45 -0.89
C ASP A 180 -30.40 -13.35 -1.25
N ARG A 181 -31.72 -13.66 -1.26
CA ARG A 181 -32.77 -12.67 -1.58
C ARG A 181 -32.70 -11.43 -0.67
N ASP A 182 -32.51 -11.63 0.62
CA ASP A 182 -32.45 -10.53 1.59
C ASP A 182 -31.17 -9.70 1.34
N GLY A 183 -30.04 -10.36 1.05
CA GLY A 183 -28.78 -9.70 0.67
C GLY A 183 -28.87 -8.89 -0.62
N VAL A 184 -29.67 -9.33 -1.62
CA VAL A 184 -29.95 -8.54 -2.82
C VAL A 184 -30.76 -7.29 -2.46
N VAL A 185 -31.79 -7.43 -1.64
CA VAL A 185 -32.63 -6.30 -1.19
C VAL A 185 -31.79 -5.32 -0.35
N GLU A 186 -30.96 -5.79 0.54
CA GLU A 186 -30.06 -4.93 1.34
C GLU A 186 -29.10 -4.14 0.47
N LYS A 187 -28.51 -4.79 -0.54
CA LYS A 187 -27.50 -4.17 -1.41
C LYS A 187 -28.07 -3.25 -2.47
N PHE A 188 -29.15 -3.66 -3.13
CA PHE A 188 -29.72 -2.93 -4.28
C PHE A 188 -30.96 -2.12 -3.93
N GLY A 189 -31.68 -2.44 -2.84
CA GLY A 189 -32.95 -1.83 -2.45
C GLY A 189 -34.16 -2.35 -3.23
N ILE A 190 -34.01 -3.45 -3.98
CA ILE A 190 -34.99 -4.11 -4.83
C ILE A 190 -34.77 -5.63 -4.80
N GLY A 191 -35.77 -6.42 -5.18
CA GLY A 191 -35.66 -7.87 -5.27
C GLY A 191 -34.87 -8.37 -6.49
N PRO A 192 -34.43 -9.66 -6.47
CA PRO A 192 -33.73 -10.28 -7.62
C PRO A 192 -34.50 -10.17 -8.94
N GLU A 193 -35.81 -10.29 -8.89
CA GLU A 193 -36.73 -10.19 -10.04
C GLU A 193 -36.72 -8.83 -10.72
N GLN A 194 -36.27 -7.78 -10.03
CA GLN A 194 -36.19 -6.41 -10.56
C GLN A 194 -34.78 -6.02 -11.04
N ILE A 195 -33.77 -6.91 -10.85
CA ILE A 195 -32.37 -6.58 -11.20
C ILE A 195 -32.18 -6.33 -12.69
N VAL A 196 -32.83 -7.11 -13.58
CA VAL A 196 -32.73 -6.89 -15.04
C VAL A 196 -33.26 -5.52 -15.43
N ASP A 197 -34.41 -5.12 -14.89
CA ASP A 197 -35.00 -3.82 -15.15
C ASP A 197 -34.16 -2.67 -14.56
N TYR A 198 -33.58 -2.89 -13.39
CA TYR A 198 -32.63 -1.97 -12.79
C TYR A 198 -31.40 -1.76 -13.69
N LEU A 199 -30.82 -2.83 -14.21
CA LEU A 199 -29.67 -2.76 -15.13
C LEU A 199 -30.04 -2.06 -16.45
N ALA A 200 -31.20 -2.35 -16.99
CA ALA A 200 -31.71 -1.68 -18.20
C ALA A 200 -31.89 -0.17 -18.01
N LEU A 201 -32.39 0.27 -16.84
CA LEU A 201 -32.60 1.70 -16.54
C LEU A 201 -31.27 2.42 -16.28
N VAL A 202 -30.33 1.82 -15.54
CA VAL A 202 -29.03 2.42 -15.22
C VAL A 202 -28.08 2.38 -16.42
N GLY A 203 -28.15 1.31 -17.21
CA GLY A 203 -27.18 0.99 -18.26
C GLY A 203 -25.83 0.53 -17.70
N ASP A 204 -24.97 0.00 -18.55
CA ASP A 204 -23.59 -0.31 -18.19
C ASP A 204 -22.62 0.31 -19.18
N LYS A 205 -21.70 1.14 -18.66
CA LYS A 205 -20.68 1.82 -19.49
C LYS A 205 -19.52 0.92 -19.88
N VAL A 206 -19.27 -0.13 -19.12
CA VAL A 206 -18.18 -1.06 -19.37
C VAL A 206 -18.56 -2.00 -20.51
N ASP A 207 -19.82 -2.44 -20.50
CA ASP A 207 -20.39 -3.31 -21.53
C ASP A 207 -21.08 -2.54 -22.66
N ASN A 208 -21.08 -1.21 -22.54
CA ASN A 208 -21.71 -0.30 -23.47
C ASN A 208 -23.20 -0.56 -23.64
N ILE A 209 -23.88 -0.96 -22.54
CA ILE A 209 -25.35 -1.12 -22.54
C ILE A 209 -26.01 0.24 -22.36
N PRO A 210 -26.84 0.69 -23.27
CA PRO A 210 -27.54 1.95 -23.13
C PRO A 210 -28.47 1.96 -21.91
N GLY A 211 -28.56 3.07 -21.22
CA GLY A 211 -29.51 3.28 -20.13
C GLY A 211 -30.19 4.65 -20.26
N VAL A 212 -31.08 4.97 -19.32
CA VAL A 212 -31.66 6.30 -19.25
C VAL A 212 -30.60 7.33 -18.87
N ASN A 213 -30.41 8.37 -19.68
CA ASN A 213 -29.40 9.39 -19.45
C ASN A 213 -29.58 10.03 -18.06
N LYS A 214 -28.49 10.08 -17.28
CA LYS A 214 -28.44 10.54 -15.86
C LYS A 214 -29.34 9.76 -14.89
N CYS A 215 -29.87 8.62 -15.24
CA CYS A 215 -30.50 7.69 -14.33
C CYS A 215 -29.37 6.95 -13.56
N GLY A 216 -29.23 7.24 -12.30
CA GLY A 216 -28.33 6.51 -11.42
C GLY A 216 -29.08 5.50 -10.53
N PRO A 217 -28.34 4.68 -9.76
CA PRO A 217 -28.94 3.64 -8.89
C PRO A 217 -30.13 4.12 -8.08
N LYS A 218 -30.04 5.26 -7.40
CA LYS A 218 -31.12 5.79 -6.56
C LYS A 218 -32.39 6.15 -7.36
N THR A 219 -32.24 6.57 -8.60
CA THR A 219 -33.39 6.93 -9.46
C THR A 219 -34.06 5.67 -9.96
N ALA A 220 -33.31 4.69 -10.45
CA ALA A 220 -33.84 3.41 -10.92
C ALA A 220 -34.59 2.66 -9.79
N VAL A 221 -33.99 2.56 -8.61
CA VAL A 221 -34.63 1.94 -7.43
C VAL A 221 -35.93 2.66 -7.06
N LYS A 222 -35.93 4.00 -7.03
CA LYS A 222 -37.16 4.77 -6.76
C LYS A 222 -38.27 4.48 -7.74
N TRP A 223 -37.94 4.35 -9.02
CA TRP A 223 -38.94 4.05 -10.06
C TRP A 223 -39.46 2.62 -9.94
N LEU A 224 -38.57 1.63 -9.73
CA LEU A 224 -38.97 0.22 -9.54
C LEU A 224 -39.82 0.04 -8.29
N GLN A 225 -39.51 0.71 -7.20
CA GLN A 225 -40.34 0.71 -6.00
C GLN A 225 -41.71 1.37 -6.20
N ALA A 226 -41.82 2.35 -7.10
CA ALA A 226 -43.09 3.04 -7.38
C ALA A 226 -43.97 2.29 -8.37
N TRP A 227 -43.38 1.65 -9.40
CA TRP A 227 -44.08 1.06 -10.56
C TRP A 227 -43.77 -0.42 -10.82
N ASP A 228 -42.96 -1.05 -9.95
CA ASP A 228 -42.64 -2.47 -9.92
C ASP A 228 -41.68 -2.96 -11.02
N ASN A 229 -41.93 -2.65 -12.29
CA ASN A 229 -41.17 -3.16 -13.42
C ASN A 229 -40.97 -2.10 -14.51
N LEU A 230 -40.09 -2.39 -15.48
CA LEU A 230 -39.76 -1.48 -16.59
C LEU A 230 -40.96 -1.14 -17.48
N ASP A 231 -41.82 -2.09 -17.72
CA ASP A 231 -43.00 -1.88 -18.59
C ASP A 231 -43.95 -0.84 -17.98
N ASN A 232 -44.22 -0.98 -16.67
CA ASN A 232 -45.01 -0.01 -15.92
C ASN A 232 -44.32 1.37 -15.84
N ILE A 233 -42.99 1.41 -15.71
CA ILE A 233 -42.23 2.67 -15.72
C ILE A 233 -42.41 3.37 -17.08
N ILE A 234 -42.37 2.63 -18.17
CA ILE A 234 -42.59 3.17 -19.54
C ILE A 234 -44.02 3.71 -19.67
N GLU A 235 -45.01 2.97 -19.20
CA GLU A 235 -46.42 3.41 -19.23
C GLU A 235 -46.68 4.71 -18.45
N HIS A 236 -45.97 4.86 -17.30
CA HIS A 236 -46.09 6.05 -16.44
C HIS A 236 -45.00 7.10 -16.70
N SER A 237 -44.28 7.03 -17.83
CA SER A 237 -43.16 7.93 -18.16
C SER A 237 -43.58 9.43 -18.20
N ASP A 238 -44.84 9.72 -18.50
CA ASP A 238 -45.41 11.10 -18.52
C ASP A 238 -45.61 11.67 -17.09
N GLU A 239 -45.72 10.82 -16.08
CA GLU A 239 -45.83 11.24 -14.69
C GLU A 239 -44.49 11.66 -14.09
N VAL A 240 -43.36 11.26 -14.72
CA VAL A 240 -42.00 11.62 -14.29
C VAL A 240 -41.70 13.05 -14.72
N LYS A 241 -41.68 13.96 -13.73
CA LYS A 241 -41.48 15.39 -13.96
C LYS A 241 -40.03 15.78 -14.10
N GLY A 242 -39.79 16.88 -14.83
CA GLY A 242 -38.46 17.49 -14.98
C GLY A 242 -37.55 16.76 -15.96
N LYS A 243 -36.32 17.20 -16.05
CA LYS A 243 -35.33 16.77 -17.06
C LYS A 243 -35.07 15.27 -17.09
N ILE A 244 -35.21 14.61 -15.95
CA ILE A 244 -35.01 13.14 -15.87
C ILE A 244 -36.20 12.41 -16.56
N GLY A 245 -37.43 12.96 -16.51
CA GLY A 245 -38.56 12.42 -17.24
C GLY A 245 -38.42 12.59 -18.75
N GLU A 246 -37.84 13.70 -19.22
CA GLU A 246 -37.48 13.87 -20.62
C GLU A 246 -36.51 12.78 -21.08
N TYR A 247 -35.46 12.56 -20.32
CA TYR A 247 -34.46 11.49 -20.61
C TYR A 247 -35.07 10.08 -20.59
N LEU A 248 -36.04 9.81 -19.71
CA LEU A 248 -36.76 8.54 -19.69
C LEU A 248 -37.53 8.36 -20.99
N ARG A 249 -38.31 9.38 -21.43
CA ARG A 249 -39.09 9.33 -22.67
C ARG A 249 -38.19 9.19 -23.91
N GLU A 250 -37.06 9.87 -23.93
CA GLU A 250 -36.03 9.70 -24.98
C GLU A 250 -35.46 8.27 -25.06
N ALA A 251 -35.38 7.56 -23.94
CA ALA A 251 -34.81 6.22 -23.86
C ALA A 251 -35.83 5.09 -24.14
N ILE A 252 -37.14 5.36 -24.22
CA ILE A 252 -38.18 4.33 -24.34
C ILE A 252 -37.92 3.36 -25.48
N GLU A 253 -37.46 3.84 -26.65
CA GLU A 253 -37.19 2.99 -27.81
C GLU A 253 -35.96 2.06 -27.59
N THR A 254 -35.00 2.44 -26.74
CA THR A 254 -33.76 1.70 -26.50
C THR A 254 -33.84 0.78 -25.29
N LEU A 255 -34.73 1.04 -24.33
CA LEU A 255 -34.86 0.27 -23.09
C LEU A 255 -35.17 -1.23 -23.31
N PRO A 256 -35.99 -1.68 -24.28
CA PRO A 256 -36.17 -3.08 -24.57
C PRO A 256 -34.90 -3.78 -25.01
N LEU A 257 -34.04 -3.11 -25.80
CA LEU A 257 -32.71 -3.62 -26.16
C LEU A 257 -31.81 -3.72 -24.94
N SER A 258 -31.78 -2.69 -24.09
CA SER A 258 -31.00 -2.68 -22.88
C SER A 258 -31.39 -3.81 -21.94
N ARG A 259 -32.69 -4.09 -21.79
CA ARG A 259 -33.23 -5.23 -21.04
C ARG A 259 -32.73 -6.55 -21.61
N GLN A 260 -32.78 -6.74 -22.93
CA GLN A 260 -32.30 -7.95 -23.60
C GLN A 260 -30.80 -8.15 -23.42
N LEU A 261 -29.99 -7.10 -23.50
CA LEU A 261 -28.54 -7.16 -23.30
C LEU A 261 -28.17 -7.48 -21.86
N ALA A 262 -28.91 -6.96 -20.87
CA ALA A 262 -28.68 -7.18 -19.44
C ALA A 262 -29.23 -8.54 -18.95
N THR A 263 -30.11 -9.19 -19.70
CA THR A 263 -30.70 -10.46 -19.28
C THR A 263 -29.71 -11.62 -19.49
N ILE A 264 -29.45 -12.39 -18.43
CA ILE A 264 -28.71 -13.65 -18.49
C ILE A 264 -29.67 -14.73 -19.03
N LYS A 265 -29.23 -15.44 -20.10
CA LYS A 265 -29.99 -16.57 -20.63
C LYS A 265 -29.93 -17.77 -19.68
N THR A 266 -31.06 -18.40 -19.47
CA THR A 266 -31.20 -19.61 -18.62
C THR A 266 -31.66 -20.83 -19.41
N ASP A 267 -31.65 -20.70 -20.74
CA ASP A 267 -32.16 -21.70 -21.71
C ASP A 267 -31.18 -21.93 -22.87
N VAL A 268 -29.88 -21.79 -22.61
CA VAL A 268 -28.83 -22.07 -23.61
C VAL A 268 -28.86 -23.56 -23.95
N ASP A 269 -28.87 -23.89 -25.24
CA ASP A 269 -28.78 -25.28 -25.71
C ASP A 269 -27.33 -25.79 -25.49
N LEU A 270 -27.13 -26.42 -24.33
CA LEU A 270 -25.85 -27.02 -23.95
C LEU A 270 -25.83 -28.48 -24.39
N GLU A 271 -24.72 -28.90 -25.01
CA GLU A 271 -24.49 -30.30 -25.43
C GLU A 271 -24.42 -31.28 -24.23
N PHE A 272 -24.49 -30.77 -22.99
CA PHE A 272 -24.36 -31.51 -21.74
C PHE A 272 -25.27 -30.88 -20.68
N GLY A 273 -25.77 -31.73 -19.77
CA GLY A 273 -26.51 -31.31 -18.58
C GLY A 273 -25.69 -31.53 -17.31
N LEU A 274 -26.25 -31.13 -16.16
CA LEU A 274 -25.61 -31.31 -14.85
C LEU A 274 -25.21 -32.75 -14.54
N GLU A 275 -25.91 -33.74 -15.06
CA GLU A 275 -25.62 -35.16 -14.87
C GLU A 275 -24.36 -35.63 -15.61
N ASP A 276 -24.03 -34.95 -16.69
CA ASP A 276 -22.86 -35.26 -17.51
C ASP A 276 -21.57 -34.69 -16.94
N LEU A 277 -21.69 -33.65 -16.09
CA LEU A 277 -20.56 -32.97 -15.46
C LEU A 277 -20.07 -33.76 -14.23
N LYS A 278 -19.20 -34.73 -14.44
CA LYS A 278 -18.62 -35.58 -13.41
C LYS A 278 -17.29 -35.05 -12.96
N LEU A 279 -17.07 -34.95 -11.64
CA LEU A 279 -15.75 -34.77 -11.06
C LEU A 279 -14.88 -35.97 -11.49
N ARG A 280 -13.66 -35.70 -11.90
CA ARG A 280 -12.65 -36.70 -12.17
C ARG A 280 -11.71 -36.82 -10.98
N THR A 281 -10.97 -37.90 -10.88
CA THR A 281 -9.86 -38.01 -9.92
C THR A 281 -8.83 -36.95 -10.26
N GLN A 282 -8.33 -36.25 -9.26
CA GLN A 282 -7.25 -35.28 -9.40
C GLN A 282 -6.01 -35.98 -9.98
N ASP A 283 -5.34 -35.35 -10.90
CA ASP A 283 -4.08 -35.82 -11.51
C ASP A 283 -2.91 -35.12 -10.82
N ASP A 284 -2.43 -35.71 -9.72
CA ASP A 284 -1.35 -35.18 -8.92
C ASP A 284 -0.05 -35.06 -9.70
N GLY A 285 0.21 -36.00 -10.61
CA GLY A 285 1.40 -35.97 -11.49
C GLY A 285 1.40 -34.74 -12.41
N GLN A 286 0.27 -34.47 -13.07
CA GLN A 286 0.12 -33.33 -13.96
C GLN A 286 0.10 -32.00 -13.16
N LEU A 287 -0.52 -31.97 -12.01
CA LEU A 287 -0.51 -30.80 -11.14
C LEU A 287 0.91 -30.47 -10.67
N LEU A 288 1.67 -31.47 -10.26
CA LEU A 288 3.05 -31.30 -9.81
C LEU A 288 3.95 -30.76 -10.93
N GLU A 289 3.79 -31.25 -12.17
CA GLU A 289 4.49 -30.70 -13.33
C GLU A 289 4.14 -29.23 -13.57
N LEU A 290 2.85 -28.87 -13.56
CA LEU A 290 2.38 -27.51 -13.73
C LEU A 290 2.84 -26.60 -12.58
N PHE A 291 2.78 -27.05 -11.33
CA PHE A 291 3.25 -26.28 -10.19
C PHE A 291 4.76 -26.03 -10.24
N ARG A 292 5.55 -27.00 -10.72
CA ARG A 292 7.00 -26.83 -10.95
C ARG A 292 7.27 -25.85 -12.09
N GLU A 293 6.54 -25.97 -13.21
CA GLU A 293 6.69 -25.06 -14.36
C GLU A 293 6.42 -23.60 -13.98
N TYR A 294 5.36 -23.36 -13.18
CA TYR A 294 4.97 -22.02 -12.74
C TYR A 294 5.51 -21.63 -11.36
N GLU A 295 6.45 -22.41 -10.81
CA GLU A 295 7.18 -22.16 -9.55
C GLU A 295 6.26 -21.92 -8.33
N LEU A 296 5.16 -22.66 -8.23
CA LEU A 296 4.18 -22.58 -7.15
C LEU A 296 4.64 -23.44 -5.96
N ARG A 297 5.73 -23.02 -5.31
CA ARG A 297 6.51 -23.81 -4.35
C ARG A 297 5.71 -24.38 -3.18
N SER A 298 4.76 -23.62 -2.62
CA SER A 298 3.90 -24.10 -1.53
C SER A 298 3.05 -25.30 -1.92
N TRP A 299 2.50 -25.30 -3.14
CA TRP A 299 1.66 -26.39 -3.62
C TRP A 299 2.48 -27.60 -4.09
N ILE A 300 3.72 -27.39 -4.52
CA ILE A 300 4.67 -28.50 -4.79
C ILE A 300 4.93 -29.27 -3.49
N ALA A 301 5.26 -28.56 -2.42
CA ALA A 301 5.54 -29.18 -1.12
C ALA A 301 4.31 -29.91 -0.55
N GLU A 302 3.12 -29.39 -0.77
CA GLU A 302 1.87 -30.02 -0.32
C GLU A 302 1.59 -31.34 -1.06
N LEU A 303 1.72 -31.38 -2.39
CA LEU A 303 1.51 -32.59 -3.18
C LEU A 303 2.61 -33.66 -2.92
N GLU A 304 3.88 -33.25 -2.82
CA GLU A 304 4.98 -34.17 -2.52
C GLU A 304 4.89 -34.81 -1.13
N ASN A 305 4.25 -34.11 -0.17
CA ASN A 305 4.00 -34.64 1.16
C ASN A 305 2.77 -35.59 1.21
N SER A 306 1.77 -35.42 0.32
CA SER A 306 0.62 -36.32 0.22
C SER A 306 0.98 -37.67 -0.38
N ASP A 307 1.84 -37.74 -1.39
CA ASP A 307 2.32 -39.00 -2.00
C ASP A 307 3.15 -39.85 -1.04
N SER A 308 3.80 -39.22 -0.05
CA SER A 308 4.59 -39.97 0.95
C SER A 308 3.75 -40.62 2.05
N ALA A 309 2.45 -40.31 2.14
CA ALA A 309 1.52 -40.88 3.12
C ALA A 309 0.87 -42.20 2.68
N ASP A 310 0.70 -42.44 1.36
CA ASP A 310 0.05 -43.65 0.83
C ASP A 310 0.98 -44.86 0.61
N GLU A 311 2.31 -44.68 0.64
CA GLU A 311 3.28 -45.77 0.43
C GLU A 311 3.87 -46.38 1.72
N LYS A 312 3.41 -46.01 2.90
CA LYS A 312 3.89 -46.58 4.15
C LYS A 312 2.86 -47.47 4.88
N SER A 313 2.59 -48.62 4.27
CA SER A 313 2.15 -49.80 5.00
C SER A 313 3.15 -50.94 4.77
N ALA A 314 3.91 -51.26 5.81
CA ALA A 314 4.79 -52.42 6.09
C ALA A 314 6.31 -52.17 5.95
N ASP A 315 6.90 -52.33 7.13
CA ASP A 315 8.28 -52.66 7.46
C ASP A 315 9.39 -51.62 7.31
N ASP A 316 9.92 -51.36 8.49
CA ASP A 316 11.25 -50.94 8.90
C ASP A 316 11.37 -49.53 9.53
N ALA A 317 11.41 -49.59 10.85
CA ALA A 317 11.85 -48.49 11.72
C ALA A 317 13.35 -48.19 11.52
N VAL A 318 13.71 -47.05 10.93
CA VAL A 318 14.96 -46.35 11.22
C VAL A 318 14.68 -44.85 11.32
N ASP A 319 14.97 -44.37 12.50
CA ASP A 319 14.95 -42.98 12.98
C ASP A 319 15.66 -42.01 12.03
N ASN A 320 14.93 -41.01 11.52
CA ASN A 320 15.49 -39.73 11.04
C ASN A 320 14.44 -38.62 11.24
N SER A 321 14.43 -38.13 12.47
CA SER A 321 13.65 -36.95 12.89
C SER A 321 14.28 -35.67 12.31
N THR A 322 13.70 -35.10 11.26
CA THR A 322 13.67 -33.65 11.01
C THR A 322 12.67 -33.34 9.91
N ASN A 323 11.41 -33.32 10.22
CA ASN A 323 10.37 -32.54 9.53
C ASN A 323 9.31 -32.15 10.58
N PRO A 324 9.04 -30.87 10.83
CA PRO A 324 7.98 -30.53 11.78
C PRO A 324 6.63 -30.80 11.09
N ALA A 325 6.07 -31.98 11.40
CA ALA A 325 4.65 -32.23 11.23
C ALA A 325 3.89 -31.03 11.80
N SER A 326 2.78 -30.64 11.16
CA SER A 326 1.84 -29.66 11.68
C SER A 326 1.46 -30.05 13.12
N LYS A 327 2.20 -29.52 14.11
CA LYS A 327 1.76 -29.56 15.49
C LYS A 327 0.41 -28.83 15.52
N GLU A 328 -0.58 -29.42 16.13
CA GLU A 328 -1.84 -28.77 16.43
C GLU A 328 -1.52 -27.44 17.11
N LYS A 329 -1.97 -26.32 16.52
CA LYS A 329 -1.67 -24.99 17.08
C LYS A 329 -2.29 -24.88 18.46
N THR A 330 -1.49 -24.54 19.45
CA THR A 330 -1.92 -24.37 20.84
C THR A 330 -1.79 -22.90 21.22
N TYR A 331 -2.91 -22.20 21.19
CA TYR A 331 -2.97 -20.79 21.57
C TYR A 331 -3.68 -20.66 22.92
N THR A 332 -2.99 -20.11 23.90
CA THR A 332 -3.45 -20.00 25.28
C THR A 332 -3.85 -18.56 25.59
N ILE A 333 -5.07 -18.36 26.11
CA ILE A 333 -5.51 -17.07 26.67
C ILE A 333 -5.26 -17.12 28.16
N VAL A 334 -4.26 -16.40 28.63
CA VAL A 334 -3.78 -16.39 30.02
C VAL A 334 -4.60 -15.43 30.86
N THR A 335 -5.52 -15.94 31.68
CA THR A 335 -6.39 -15.14 32.53
C THR A 335 -6.13 -15.35 34.03
N ASP A 336 -5.24 -16.29 34.41
CA ASP A 336 -4.86 -16.52 35.79
C ASP A 336 -3.37 -16.33 36.05
N GLN A 337 -3.03 -16.00 37.29
CA GLN A 337 -1.67 -15.64 37.71
C GLN A 337 -0.69 -16.81 37.61
N ALA A 338 -1.11 -18.02 37.90
CA ALA A 338 -0.20 -19.19 37.91
C ALA A 338 0.25 -19.55 36.48
N GLU A 339 -0.63 -19.36 35.50
CA GLU A 339 -0.32 -19.54 34.11
C GLU A 339 0.61 -18.44 33.60
N LEU A 340 0.38 -17.17 33.99
CA LEU A 340 1.28 -16.06 33.69
C LEU A 340 2.69 -16.31 34.27
N ASP A 341 2.79 -16.74 35.53
CA ASP A 341 4.08 -17.07 36.18
C ASP A 341 4.82 -18.20 35.40
N THR A 342 4.08 -19.17 34.91
CA THR A 342 4.64 -20.24 34.08
C THR A 342 5.19 -19.71 32.76
N TRP A 343 4.47 -18.82 32.09
CA TRP A 343 4.93 -18.21 30.85
C TRP A 343 6.15 -17.31 31.10
N ILE A 344 6.17 -16.50 32.15
CA ILE A 344 7.33 -15.66 32.52
C ILE A 344 8.58 -16.52 32.76
N ASP A 345 8.43 -17.65 33.45
CA ASP A 345 9.54 -18.60 33.67
C ASP A 345 10.08 -19.21 32.37
N ARG A 346 9.21 -19.51 31.42
CA ARG A 346 9.57 -20.01 30.09
C ARG A 346 10.29 -18.94 29.26
N LEU A 347 9.73 -17.71 29.21
CA LEU A 347 10.32 -16.56 28.53
C LEU A 347 11.72 -16.23 29.08
N ASN A 348 11.90 -16.32 30.39
CA ASN A 348 13.22 -16.14 31.04
C ASN A 348 14.26 -17.18 30.61
N LYS A 349 13.85 -18.37 30.22
CA LYS A 349 14.75 -19.48 29.77
C LYS A 349 14.96 -19.47 28.26
N ALA A 350 14.05 -18.84 27.49
CA ALA A 350 14.14 -18.80 26.04
C ALA A 350 15.35 -17.96 25.58
N PRO A 351 16.10 -18.41 24.57
CA PRO A 351 17.19 -17.63 23.98
C PRO A 351 16.64 -16.44 23.17
N LEU A 352 15.48 -16.59 22.56
CA LEU A 352 14.75 -15.62 21.77
C LEU A 352 13.25 -15.90 21.96
N PHE A 353 12.41 -14.87 22.01
CA PHE A 353 10.97 -15.02 21.99
C PHE A 353 10.32 -13.93 21.15
N ALA A 354 9.23 -14.26 20.46
CA ALA A 354 8.38 -13.29 19.80
C ALA A 354 7.51 -12.57 20.83
N PHE A 355 7.33 -11.26 20.62
CA PHE A 355 6.58 -10.37 21.48
C PHE A 355 5.78 -9.39 20.63
N ASP A 356 4.52 -9.15 21.00
CA ASP A 356 3.65 -8.16 20.37
C ASP A 356 2.72 -7.54 21.41
N THR A 357 2.21 -6.32 21.13
CA THR A 357 1.25 -5.60 21.98
C THR A 357 -0.03 -5.29 21.24
N GLU A 358 -1.15 -5.64 21.85
CA GLU A 358 -2.47 -5.24 21.38
C GLU A 358 -2.89 -3.92 22.05
N THR A 359 -3.41 -3.00 21.25
CA THR A 359 -3.58 -1.60 21.71
C THR A 359 -4.91 -0.98 21.32
N THR A 360 -5.29 0.10 22.00
CA THR A 360 -6.53 0.85 21.74
C THR A 360 -6.46 1.75 20.50
N SER A 361 -5.26 2.07 19.97
CA SER A 361 -5.08 3.06 18.91
C SER A 361 -3.78 2.81 18.14
N LEU A 362 -3.75 3.12 16.85
CA LEU A 362 -2.52 3.15 16.05
C LEU A 362 -1.64 4.37 16.36
N ARG A 363 -2.18 5.39 17.03
CA ARG A 363 -1.42 6.57 17.48
C ARG A 363 -0.67 6.24 18.76
N TYR A 364 0.59 5.87 18.63
CA TYR A 364 1.41 5.35 19.73
C TYR A 364 1.44 6.25 20.99
N MET A 365 1.32 7.58 20.85
CA MET A 365 1.31 8.51 21.99
C MET A 365 0.00 8.47 22.80
N ASP A 366 -1.11 8.06 22.16
CA ASP A 366 -2.45 7.99 22.75
C ASP A 366 -2.88 6.55 23.03
N ALA A 367 -2.08 5.56 22.61
CA ALA A 367 -2.41 4.15 22.72
C ALA A 367 -2.19 3.62 24.13
N ASP A 368 -3.19 2.91 24.65
CA ASP A 368 -3.08 2.07 25.84
C ASP A 368 -2.92 0.60 25.44
N VAL A 369 -2.11 -0.15 26.20
CA VAL A 369 -1.98 -1.60 25.99
C VAL A 369 -3.22 -2.31 26.52
N VAL A 370 -3.84 -3.13 25.66
CA VAL A 370 -4.99 -3.99 25.97
C VAL A 370 -4.55 -5.38 26.41
N GLY A 371 -3.47 -5.88 25.86
CA GLY A 371 -2.86 -7.16 26.18
C GLY A 371 -1.52 -7.32 25.49
N VAL A 372 -0.83 -8.40 25.83
CA VAL A 372 0.48 -8.75 25.24
C VAL A 372 0.45 -10.21 24.79
N SER A 373 1.18 -10.51 23.72
CA SER A 373 1.31 -11.88 23.22
C SER A 373 2.76 -12.33 23.10
N PHE A 374 2.97 -13.64 23.21
CA PHE A 374 4.29 -14.26 23.19
C PHE A 374 4.28 -15.59 22.43
N ALA A 375 5.38 -15.87 21.72
CA ALA A 375 5.68 -17.21 21.18
C ALA A 375 7.15 -17.55 21.39
N ILE A 376 7.41 -18.83 21.75
CA ILE A 376 8.78 -19.36 21.97
C ILE A 376 9.06 -20.46 20.94
N GLU A 377 8.08 -21.26 20.62
CA GLU A 377 8.14 -22.35 19.64
C GLU A 377 7.04 -22.22 18.60
N PRO A 378 7.27 -22.63 17.34
CA PRO A 378 6.24 -22.61 16.30
C PRO A 378 4.98 -23.41 16.69
N GLY A 379 3.83 -22.81 16.50
CA GLY A 379 2.51 -23.39 16.82
C GLY A 379 2.14 -23.30 18.30
N GLU A 380 2.94 -22.68 19.16
CA GLU A 380 2.62 -22.43 20.56
C GLU A 380 2.78 -20.96 20.90
N ALA A 381 1.67 -20.32 21.30
CA ALA A 381 1.65 -18.91 21.65
C ALA A 381 0.68 -18.64 22.80
N ALA A 382 0.89 -17.51 23.48
CA ALA A 382 -0.02 -17.05 24.53
C ALA A 382 -0.41 -15.59 24.32
N TYR A 383 -1.64 -15.27 24.69
CA TYR A 383 -2.14 -13.92 24.85
C TYR A 383 -2.51 -13.65 26.28
N VAL A 384 -2.05 -12.57 26.87
CA VAL A 384 -2.35 -12.11 28.22
C VAL A 384 -3.22 -10.87 28.15
N PRO A 385 -4.55 -10.98 28.22
CA PRO A 385 -5.48 -9.85 28.24
C PRO A 385 -5.52 -9.18 29.60
N PHE A 386 -5.63 -7.83 29.61
CA PHE A 386 -5.83 -7.05 30.82
C PHE A 386 -6.52 -5.70 30.58
N GLY A 387 -6.99 -5.44 29.36
CA GLY A 387 -7.61 -4.15 29.02
C GLY A 387 -8.88 -4.25 28.18
N HIS A 388 -9.49 -5.43 28.03
CA HIS A 388 -10.78 -5.56 27.36
C HIS A 388 -11.90 -5.01 28.23
N ASP A 389 -12.77 -4.14 27.68
CA ASP A 389 -13.81 -3.40 28.40
C ASP A 389 -15.20 -3.48 27.74
N TYR A 390 -15.40 -4.44 26.83
CA TYR A 390 -16.71 -4.68 26.23
C TYR A 390 -17.73 -5.24 27.25
N MET A 391 -19.04 -5.04 26.96
CA MET A 391 -20.10 -5.51 27.86
C MET A 391 -20.09 -7.03 28.00
N GLY A 392 -19.81 -7.56 29.20
CA GLY A 392 -19.72 -8.98 29.49
C GLY A 392 -18.31 -9.55 29.33
N ALA A 393 -17.28 -8.70 29.22
CA ALA A 393 -15.89 -9.14 29.25
C ALA A 393 -15.63 -10.00 30.51
N PRO A 394 -14.93 -11.15 30.38
CA PRO A 394 -14.56 -11.97 31.52
C PRO A 394 -13.57 -11.22 32.44
N GLU A 395 -13.41 -11.72 33.66
CA GLU A 395 -12.39 -11.21 34.58
C GLU A 395 -11.00 -11.43 33.97
N GLN A 396 -10.17 -10.39 33.98
CA GLN A 396 -8.83 -10.35 33.42
C GLN A 396 -7.83 -10.06 34.53
N LEU A 397 -6.55 -10.33 34.25
CA LEU A 397 -5.47 -9.92 35.15
C LEU A 397 -5.37 -8.39 35.19
N ASP A 398 -4.88 -7.88 36.34
CA ASP A 398 -4.68 -6.44 36.50
C ASP A 398 -3.52 -5.93 35.64
N ARG A 399 -3.76 -4.91 34.83
CA ARG A 399 -2.78 -4.35 33.88
C ARG A 399 -1.46 -3.97 34.55
N GLU A 400 -1.51 -3.21 35.64
CA GLU A 400 -0.30 -2.73 36.32
C GLU A 400 0.50 -3.91 36.88
N THR A 401 -0.18 -4.90 37.42
CA THR A 401 0.43 -6.12 37.96
C THR A 401 1.15 -6.89 36.87
N VAL A 402 0.50 -7.16 35.73
CA VAL A 402 1.09 -7.89 34.59
C VAL A 402 2.29 -7.11 34.03
N LEU A 403 2.13 -5.83 33.75
CA LEU A 403 3.20 -5.02 33.18
C LEU A 403 4.40 -4.90 34.13
N ASN A 404 4.17 -4.77 35.44
CA ASN A 404 5.27 -4.73 36.44
C ASN A 404 6.01 -6.09 36.54
N GLN A 405 5.32 -7.22 36.34
CA GLN A 405 5.97 -8.53 36.33
C GLN A 405 6.79 -8.76 35.04
N LEU A 406 6.31 -8.27 33.93
CA LEU A 406 7.01 -8.36 32.63
C LEU A 406 8.14 -7.34 32.48
N LYS A 407 8.08 -6.20 33.18
CA LYS A 407 9.05 -5.11 33.05
C LYS A 407 10.52 -5.57 33.18
N PRO A 408 10.94 -6.37 34.18
CA PRO A 408 12.33 -6.80 34.27
C PRO A 408 12.81 -7.61 33.04
N LEU A 409 11.92 -8.40 32.43
CA LEU A 409 12.21 -9.17 31.23
C LEU A 409 12.27 -8.28 29.98
N LEU A 410 11.32 -7.31 29.87
CA LEU A 410 11.24 -6.42 28.71
C LEU A 410 12.37 -5.39 28.69
N GLU A 411 12.83 -4.94 29.84
CA GLU A 411 13.93 -3.96 29.98
C GLU A 411 15.33 -4.61 30.01
N ASP A 412 15.45 -5.93 30.07
CA ASP A 412 16.77 -6.61 30.06
C ASP A 412 17.35 -6.60 28.62
N PRO A 413 18.46 -5.86 28.37
CA PRO A 413 19.09 -5.83 27.06
C PRO A 413 19.72 -7.16 26.63
N LYS A 414 19.91 -8.11 27.57
CA LYS A 414 20.45 -9.44 27.28
C LYS A 414 19.39 -10.45 26.84
N LYS A 415 18.12 -10.13 27.06
CA LYS A 415 17.01 -10.96 26.62
C LYS A 415 16.63 -10.56 25.19
N ALA A 416 16.89 -11.45 24.26
CA ALA A 416 16.58 -11.23 22.86
C ALA A 416 15.06 -11.27 22.61
N LYS A 417 14.52 -10.22 22.01
CA LYS A 417 13.13 -10.09 21.58
C LYS A 417 13.07 -9.99 20.07
N LEU A 418 12.07 -10.63 19.53
CA LEU A 418 11.67 -10.60 18.14
C LEU A 418 10.26 -10.01 18.03
N GLY A 419 9.99 -9.24 17.02
CA GLY A 419 8.61 -8.77 16.72
C GLY A 419 8.42 -8.33 15.29
N GLN A 420 7.26 -7.77 15.04
CA GLN A 420 6.87 -7.19 13.75
C GLN A 420 6.66 -5.68 13.93
N ASN A 421 7.62 -4.83 13.53
CA ASN A 421 7.59 -3.38 13.78
C ASN A 421 7.66 -3.01 15.27
N LEU A 422 8.58 -3.63 16.01
CA LEU A 422 8.77 -3.44 17.45
C LEU A 422 9.00 -1.98 17.89
N LYS A 423 9.27 -1.07 16.97
CA LYS A 423 9.32 0.36 17.24
C LYS A 423 7.99 0.88 17.80
N TYR A 424 6.87 0.40 17.27
CA TYR A 424 5.54 0.76 17.75
C TYR A 424 5.33 0.28 19.19
N ASP A 425 5.61 -0.98 19.48
CA ASP A 425 5.47 -1.59 20.81
C ASP A 425 6.36 -0.90 21.83
N LYS A 426 7.60 -0.59 21.46
CA LYS A 426 8.53 0.18 22.27
C LYS A 426 7.96 1.56 22.64
N ASN A 427 7.32 2.23 21.70
CA ASN A 427 6.69 3.53 21.94
C ASN A 427 5.47 3.44 22.85
N VAL A 428 4.60 2.45 22.66
CA VAL A 428 3.41 2.26 23.49
C VAL A 428 3.79 1.85 24.92
N LEU A 429 4.73 0.91 25.07
CA LEU A 429 5.22 0.50 26.39
C LEU A 429 5.85 1.65 27.18
N ALA A 430 6.50 2.60 26.49
CA ALA A 430 7.07 3.78 27.14
C ALA A 430 5.98 4.69 27.78
N ASN A 431 4.74 4.69 27.26
CA ASN A 431 3.61 5.39 27.90
C ASN A 431 3.28 4.80 29.29
N HIS A 432 3.60 3.51 29.51
CA HIS A 432 3.42 2.79 30.77
C HIS A 432 4.71 2.71 31.62
N GLY A 433 5.75 3.49 31.25
CA GLY A 433 7.01 3.52 31.99
C GLY A 433 7.87 2.26 31.83
N ILE A 434 7.69 1.53 30.73
CA ILE A 434 8.51 0.35 30.35
C ILE A 434 9.36 0.71 29.14
N HIS A 435 10.68 0.56 29.29
CA HIS A 435 11.64 0.83 28.23
C HIS A 435 12.09 -0.49 27.59
N LEU A 436 11.41 -0.91 26.53
CA LEU A 436 11.72 -2.14 25.81
C LEU A 436 13.18 -2.10 25.31
N GLU A 437 13.98 -3.05 25.74
CA GLU A 437 15.38 -3.23 25.33
C GLU A 437 15.62 -4.66 24.81
N GLY A 438 16.80 -4.92 24.22
CA GLY A 438 17.14 -6.24 23.69
C GLY A 438 16.34 -6.62 22.44
N ILE A 439 15.93 -5.65 21.62
CA ILE A 439 15.35 -5.89 20.28
C ILE A 439 16.45 -6.53 19.43
N ALA A 440 16.35 -7.82 19.19
CA ALA A 440 17.32 -8.60 18.45
C ALA A 440 16.94 -8.80 16.99
N GLU A 441 15.64 -8.91 16.72
CA GLU A 441 15.13 -9.20 15.38
C GLU A 441 13.78 -8.47 15.15
N ASP A 442 13.51 -8.09 13.89
CA ASP A 442 12.24 -7.48 13.45
C ASP A 442 11.88 -7.98 12.04
N THR A 443 10.79 -8.72 11.93
CA THR A 443 10.40 -9.40 10.68
C THR A 443 9.99 -8.43 9.56
N MET A 444 9.45 -7.26 9.89
CA MET A 444 9.20 -6.20 8.91
C MET A 444 10.51 -5.73 8.27
N LEU A 445 11.54 -5.49 9.08
CA LEU A 445 12.85 -5.04 8.61
C LEU A 445 13.62 -6.14 7.89
N GLU A 446 13.56 -7.41 8.35
CA GLU A 446 14.12 -8.56 7.64
C GLU A 446 13.58 -8.65 6.20
N SER A 447 12.26 -8.60 6.07
CA SER A 447 11.59 -8.63 4.78
C SER A 447 11.94 -7.43 3.90
N TYR A 448 11.95 -6.24 4.49
CA TYR A 448 12.25 -5.01 3.77
C TYR A 448 13.68 -4.99 3.22
N VAL A 449 14.66 -5.39 4.01
CA VAL A 449 16.06 -5.46 3.58
C VAL A 449 16.27 -6.54 2.52
N LEU A 450 15.57 -7.68 2.62
CA LEU A 450 15.62 -8.73 1.59
C LEU A 450 15.09 -8.22 0.24
N ASN A 451 13.97 -7.51 0.24
CA ASN A 451 13.40 -6.96 -0.99
C ASN A 451 12.41 -5.81 -0.70
N SER A 452 12.89 -4.58 -0.73
CA SER A 452 12.10 -3.37 -0.41
C SER A 452 10.84 -3.14 -1.27
N VAL A 453 10.71 -3.83 -2.40
CA VAL A 453 9.55 -3.74 -3.30
C VAL A 453 8.79 -5.06 -3.44
N GLY A 454 9.19 -6.09 -2.69
CA GLY A 454 8.65 -7.45 -2.83
C GLY A 454 7.26 -7.63 -2.22
N SER A 455 6.90 -6.85 -1.22
CA SER A 455 5.62 -6.90 -0.52
C SER A 455 5.30 -5.57 0.17
N ARG A 456 4.19 -5.53 0.89
CA ARG A 456 3.83 -4.41 1.78
C ARG A 456 4.58 -4.46 3.13
N HIS A 457 5.27 -5.54 3.41
CA HIS A 457 5.97 -5.85 4.66
C HIS A 457 5.06 -5.89 5.91
N ASP A 458 3.73 -5.94 5.73
CA ASP A 458 2.78 -6.25 6.79
C ASP A 458 2.73 -7.78 7.04
N MET A 459 2.35 -8.18 8.25
CA MET A 459 2.36 -9.57 8.69
C MET A 459 1.50 -10.47 7.79
N ASP A 460 0.28 -10.04 7.43
CA ASP A 460 -0.63 -10.81 6.57
C ASP A 460 -0.02 -11.10 5.20
N SER A 461 0.62 -10.09 4.59
CA SER A 461 1.29 -10.23 3.30
C SER A 461 2.49 -11.15 3.38
N LEU A 462 3.28 -11.05 4.46
CA LEU A 462 4.45 -11.88 4.70
C LEU A 462 4.07 -13.33 5.01
N ALA A 463 3.06 -13.57 5.84
CA ALA A 463 2.56 -14.91 6.16
C ALA A 463 2.11 -15.63 4.88
N ARG A 464 1.33 -14.93 4.04
CA ARG A 464 0.89 -15.47 2.75
C ARG A 464 2.06 -15.78 1.80
N GLN A 465 3.07 -14.91 1.78
CA GLN A 465 4.21 -15.04 0.86
C GLN A 465 5.21 -16.10 1.31
N TYR A 466 5.56 -16.14 2.59
CA TYR A 466 6.66 -16.97 3.10
C TYR A 466 6.20 -18.24 3.82
N LEU A 467 5.00 -18.24 4.42
CA LEU A 467 4.45 -19.39 5.12
C LEU A 467 3.33 -20.09 4.33
N GLY A 468 2.76 -19.43 3.30
CA GLY A 468 1.62 -19.95 2.56
C GLY A 468 0.30 -19.91 3.34
N GLU A 469 0.25 -19.22 4.46
CA GLU A 469 -0.89 -19.17 5.38
C GLU A 469 -1.67 -17.85 5.24
N GLN A 470 -2.97 -17.93 5.50
CA GLN A 470 -3.83 -16.77 5.65
C GLN A 470 -4.09 -16.56 7.14
N THR A 471 -3.72 -15.39 7.64
CA THR A 471 -3.88 -14.97 9.03
C THR A 471 -5.32 -14.53 9.33
N ILE A 472 -5.67 -14.48 10.59
CA ILE A 472 -6.89 -13.80 11.07
C ILE A 472 -6.66 -12.30 10.89
N THR A 473 -7.42 -11.65 10.02
CA THR A 473 -7.23 -10.21 9.78
C THR A 473 -7.95 -9.37 10.84
N PHE A 474 -7.38 -8.21 11.21
CA PHE A 474 -8.02 -7.29 12.16
C PHE A 474 -9.44 -6.88 11.70
N GLU A 475 -9.65 -6.66 10.40
CA GLU A 475 -10.96 -6.32 9.86
C GLU A 475 -12.01 -7.44 10.04
N SER A 476 -11.60 -8.70 10.11
CA SER A 476 -12.50 -9.84 10.31
C SER A 476 -13.07 -9.90 11.73
N ILE A 477 -12.33 -9.40 12.72
CA ILE A 477 -12.74 -9.39 14.14
C ILE A 477 -13.27 -8.04 14.60
N ALA A 478 -12.77 -6.92 14.05
CA ALA A 478 -13.14 -5.56 14.45
C ALA A 478 -14.22 -4.92 13.55
N GLY A 479 -14.46 -5.46 12.33
CA GLY A 479 -15.30 -4.83 11.32
C GLY A 479 -14.58 -3.71 10.56
N LYS A 480 -15.32 -2.94 9.72
CA LYS A 480 -14.76 -1.94 8.80
C LYS A 480 -15.41 -0.57 8.93
N GLY A 481 -14.64 0.47 8.58
CA GLY A 481 -15.12 1.85 8.42
C GLY A 481 -15.46 2.53 9.74
N ALA A 482 -16.40 3.48 9.73
CA ALA A 482 -16.72 4.31 10.89
C ALA A 482 -17.31 3.56 12.11
N LYS A 483 -17.65 2.28 11.95
CA LYS A 483 -18.14 1.40 13.01
C LYS A 483 -17.13 0.34 13.43
N GLN A 484 -15.89 0.43 12.94
CA GLN A 484 -14.82 -0.47 13.33
C GLN A 484 -14.57 -0.35 14.83
N LEU A 485 -14.49 -1.48 15.51
CA LEU A 485 -14.23 -1.56 16.95
C LEU A 485 -12.73 -1.32 17.19
N THR A 486 -12.40 -0.72 18.33
CA THR A 486 -11.04 -0.74 18.89
C THR A 486 -10.78 -2.09 19.55
N PHE A 487 -9.52 -2.50 19.69
CA PHE A 487 -9.18 -3.85 20.14
C PHE A 487 -9.77 -4.22 21.52
N ASN A 488 -9.80 -3.27 22.44
CA ASN A 488 -10.42 -3.44 23.77
C ASN A 488 -11.93 -3.77 23.73
N GLN A 489 -12.60 -3.45 22.60
CA GLN A 489 -14.02 -3.70 22.40
C GLN A 489 -14.33 -5.04 21.72
N ILE A 490 -13.30 -5.77 21.28
CA ILE A 490 -13.44 -7.07 20.61
C ILE A 490 -13.57 -8.16 21.66
N ASP A 491 -14.48 -9.10 21.39
CA ASP A 491 -14.70 -10.28 22.26
C ASP A 491 -13.41 -11.09 22.39
N LEU A 492 -13.10 -11.51 23.63
CA LEU A 492 -11.86 -12.22 23.95
C LEU A 492 -11.74 -13.57 23.23
N GLU A 493 -12.87 -14.22 22.91
CA GLU A 493 -12.89 -15.45 22.10
C GLU A 493 -12.38 -15.22 20.66
N GLN A 494 -12.45 -13.98 20.15
CA GLN A 494 -11.92 -13.59 18.83
C GLN A 494 -10.57 -12.91 18.96
N ALA A 495 -10.40 -12.02 19.93
CA ALA A 495 -9.17 -11.27 20.16
C ALA A 495 -8.01 -12.18 20.60
N GLY A 496 -8.27 -13.19 21.45
CA GLY A 496 -7.23 -14.08 21.96
C GLY A 496 -6.53 -14.91 20.90
N PRO A 497 -7.25 -15.65 20.05
CA PRO A 497 -6.65 -16.36 18.92
C PRO A 497 -5.93 -15.44 17.93
N TYR A 498 -6.46 -14.25 17.64
CA TYR A 498 -5.83 -13.25 16.81
C TYR A 498 -4.45 -12.84 17.36
N ALA A 499 -4.41 -12.35 18.60
CA ALA A 499 -3.18 -11.86 19.21
C ALA A 499 -2.12 -12.96 19.41
N ALA A 500 -2.54 -14.18 19.76
CA ALA A 500 -1.63 -15.31 19.88
C ALA A 500 -1.08 -15.76 18.51
N GLU A 501 -1.93 -15.72 17.46
CA GLU A 501 -1.49 -15.99 16.09
C GLU A 501 -0.42 -15.01 15.63
N ASP A 502 -0.55 -13.71 15.95
CA ASP A 502 0.40 -12.68 15.55
C ASP A 502 1.80 -12.96 16.11
N ALA A 503 1.91 -13.39 17.36
CA ALA A 503 3.20 -13.80 17.94
C ALA A 503 3.78 -15.08 17.31
N ASP A 504 2.94 -16.11 17.05
CA ASP A 504 3.37 -17.35 16.37
C ASP A 504 3.83 -17.09 14.94
N ILE A 505 3.05 -16.35 14.18
CA ILE A 505 3.39 -15.99 12.79
C ILE A 505 4.69 -15.18 12.74
N THR A 506 4.88 -14.23 13.65
CA THR A 506 6.11 -13.44 13.75
C THR A 506 7.33 -14.34 13.96
N LEU A 507 7.25 -15.31 14.90
CA LEU A 507 8.34 -16.27 15.14
C LEU A 507 8.65 -17.12 13.90
N ARG A 508 7.64 -17.60 13.23
CA ARG A 508 7.76 -18.44 12.03
C ARG A 508 8.26 -17.66 10.82
N LEU A 509 7.85 -16.40 10.67
CA LEU A 509 8.37 -15.49 9.64
C LEU A 509 9.86 -15.26 9.83
N HIS A 510 10.32 -15.00 11.05
CA HIS A 510 11.75 -14.88 11.34
C HIS A 510 12.52 -16.14 10.93
N GLN A 511 12.01 -17.33 11.27
CA GLN A 511 12.63 -18.60 10.88
C GLN A 511 12.71 -18.80 9.35
N ALA A 512 11.79 -18.19 8.59
CA ALA A 512 11.79 -18.24 7.13
C ALA A 512 12.68 -17.14 6.49
N LEU A 513 12.74 -15.95 7.07
CA LEU A 513 13.42 -14.77 6.51
C LEU A 513 14.90 -14.72 6.89
N ARG A 514 15.26 -14.96 8.16
CA ARG A 514 16.63 -14.86 8.67
C ARG A 514 17.63 -15.69 7.89
N PRO A 515 17.39 -16.98 7.54
CA PRO A 515 18.31 -17.76 6.73
C PRO A 515 18.56 -17.20 5.33
N GLN A 516 17.63 -16.42 4.78
CA GLN A 516 17.79 -15.76 3.48
C GLN A 516 18.74 -14.56 3.60
N LEU A 517 18.64 -13.78 4.67
CA LEU A 517 19.60 -12.71 4.97
C LEU A 517 21.01 -13.24 5.18
N GLU A 518 21.16 -14.34 5.91
CA GLU A 518 22.46 -14.97 6.18
C GLU A 518 23.15 -15.46 4.90
N LYS A 519 22.40 -16.00 3.95
CA LYS A 519 22.93 -16.40 2.63
C LYS A 519 23.46 -15.23 1.82
N THR A 520 23.00 -14.01 2.11
CA THR A 520 23.32 -12.79 1.38
C THR A 520 24.05 -11.82 2.31
N GLY A 521 25.28 -12.13 2.71
CA GLY A 521 26.04 -11.46 3.76
C GLY A 521 25.98 -9.94 3.77
N ARG A 522 26.01 -9.28 2.58
CA ARG A 522 25.89 -7.81 2.49
C ARG A 522 24.52 -7.28 2.92
N LEU A 523 23.43 -8.00 2.64
CA LEU A 523 22.08 -7.62 3.12
C LEU A 523 21.96 -7.82 4.63
N ARG A 524 22.56 -8.89 5.15
CA ARG A 524 22.64 -9.10 6.61
C ARG A 524 23.36 -7.91 7.27
N ASP A 525 24.48 -7.47 6.71
CA ASP A 525 25.23 -6.34 7.26
C ASP A 525 24.41 -5.02 7.22
N VAL A 526 23.59 -4.81 6.19
CA VAL A 526 22.63 -3.68 6.13
C VAL A 526 21.59 -3.79 7.24
N TYR A 527 21.02 -4.98 7.43
CA TYR A 527 20.03 -5.22 8.47
C TYR A 527 20.60 -5.01 9.88
N GLU A 528 21.69 -5.68 10.20
CA GLU A 528 22.28 -5.69 11.54
C GLU A 528 22.99 -4.38 11.93
N ASN A 529 23.56 -3.65 10.96
CA ASN A 529 24.39 -2.48 11.24
C ASN A 529 23.75 -1.14 10.84
N ILE A 530 22.61 -1.15 10.13
CA ILE A 530 21.95 0.08 9.68
C ILE A 530 20.48 0.14 10.12
N ASP A 531 19.64 -0.84 9.70
CA ASP A 531 18.20 -0.72 9.91
C ASP A 531 17.76 -1.13 11.32
N LEU A 532 18.24 -2.23 11.86
CA LEU A 532 17.87 -2.70 13.20
C LEU A 532 18.36 -1.76 14.32
N PRO A 533 19.63 -1.27 14.32
CA PRO A 533 20.09 -0.31 15.33
C PRO A 533 19.37 1.03 15.30
N LEU A 534 18.71 1.37 14.19
CA LEU A 534 17.94 2.60 14.04
C LEU A 534 16.60 2.57 14.78
N VAL A 535 16.05 1.40 15.08
CA VAL A 535 14.74 1.25 15.75
C VAL A 535 14.68 2.03 17.07
N PRO A 536 15.60 1.85 18.05
CA PRO A 536 15.59 2.61 19.29
C PRO A 536 15.86 4.11 19.10
N VAL A 537 16.61 4.50 18.07
CA VAL A 537 16.86 5.91 17.73
C VAL A 537 15.58 6.60 17.30
N LEU A 538 14.86 6.00 16.35
CA LEU A 538 13.58 6.54 15.87
C LEU A 538 12.53 6.56 16.96
N SER A 539 12.43 5.52 17.77
CA SER A 539 11.53 5.49 18.94
C SER A 539 11.77 6.68 19.88
N ARG A 540 13.03 6.96 20.23
CA ARG A 540 13.37 8.12 21.08
C ARG A 540 13.01 9.45 20.41
N MET A 541 13.28 9.61 19.11
CA MET A 541 12.90 10.82 18.38
C MET A 541 11.38 11.02 18.35
N GLU A 542 10.63 9.98 18.07
CA GLU A 542 9.16 10.00 18.07
C GLU A 542 8.60 10.35 19.43
N GLN A 543 9.12 9.76 20.50
CA GLN A 543 8.73 10.05 21.89
C GLN A 543 9.05 11.50 22.32
N ARG A 544 10.20 12.05 21.90
CA ARG A 544 10.60 13.44 22.18
C ARG A 544 9.70 14.42 21.44
N GLY A 545 9.39 14.16 20.18
CA GLY A 545 8.62 15.04 19.30
C GLY A 545 9.28 16.41 19.08
N ALA A 546 8.64 17.30 18.36
CA ALA A 546 9.10 18.65 18.06
C ALA A 546 8.18 19.71 18.67
N MET A 547 8.78 20.77 19.22
CA MET A 547 8.03 21.90 19.79
C MET A 547 7.64 22.89 18.69
N ILE A 548 6.37 23.30 18.66
CA ILE A 548 5.88 24.30 17.70
C ILE A 548 5.14 25.45 18.38
N SER A 549 5.22 26.61 17.77
CA SER A 549 4.46 27.82 18.14
C SER A 549 3.11 27.83 17.42
N ALA A 550 2.05 27.38 18.10
CA ALA A 550 0.69 27.41 17.57
C ALA A 550 0.23 28.83 17.22
N SER A 551 0.64 29.85 18.00
CA SER A 551 0.29 31.26 17.75
C SER A 551 0.90 31.75 16.43
N THR A 552 2.15 31.38 16.13
CA THR A 552 2.82 31.72 14.86
C THR A 552 2.11 31.08 13.68
N LEU A 553 1.75 29.80 13.78
CA LEU A 553 1.01 29.11 12.72
C LEU A 553 -0.39 29.65 12.50
N ARG A 554 -1.15 29.97 13.56
CA ARG A 554 -2.49 30.57 13.45
C ARG A 554 -2.44 31.94 12.79
N LYS A 555 -1.46 32.78 13.15
CA LYS A 555 -1.24 34.07 12.49
C LYS A 555 -0.94 33.90 11.02
N HIS A 556 -0.02 32.98 10.69
CA HIS A 556 0.32 32.68 9.30
C HIS A 556 -0.90 32.13 8.53
N SER A 557 -1.72 31.25 9.14
CA SER A 557 -2.96 30.74 8.56
C SER A 557 -3.93 31.86 8.18
N GLN A 558 -4.07 32.88 9.04
CA GLN A 558 -4.92 34.04 8.76
C GLN A 558 -4.40 34.84 7.56
N GLU A 559 -3.10 35.14 7.51
CA GLU A 559 -2.49 35.86 6.39
C GLU A 559 -2.61 35.10 5.06
N LEU A 560 -2.45 33.76 5.09
CA LEU A 560 -2.70 32.91 3.92
C LEU A 560 -4.16 32.99 3.48
N ALA A 561 -5.11 32.98 4.41
CA ALA A 561 -6.53 33.09 4.09
C ALA A 561 -6.88 34.45 3.46
N GLU A 562 -6.31 35.54 3.97
CA GLU A 562 -6.49 36.89 3.39
C GLU A 562 -5.96 36.94 1.95
N ARG A 563 -4.74 36.42 1.70
CA ARG A 563 -4.15 36.38 0.35
C ARG A 563 -4.94 35.47 -0.59
N MET A 564 -5.42 34.32 -0.13
CA MET A 564 -6.29 33.44 -0.92
C MET A 564 -7.58 34.11 -1.35
N ALA A 565 -8.21 34.90 -0.46
CA ALA A 565 -9.43 35.66 -0.78
C ALA A 565 -9.17 36.76 -1.83
N GLU A 566 -8.02 37.42 -1.78
CA GLU A 566 -7.58 38.36 -2.81
C GLU A 566 -7.43 37.66 -4.18
N LEU A 567 -6.68 36.52 -4.21
CA LEU A 567 -6.46 35.73 -5.41
C LEU A 567 -7.78 35.19 -6.01
N GLU A 568 -8.72 34.77 -5.17
CA GLU A 568 -10.03 34.32 -5.60
C GLU A 568 -10.79 35.48 -6.30
N LYS A 569 -10.75 36.67 -5.72
CA LYS A 569 -11.34 37.87 -6.31
C LYS A 569 -10.68 38.22 -7.64
N GLU A 570 -9.34 38.28 -7.70
CA GLU A 570 -8.58 38.54 -8.94
C GLU A 570 -8.90 37.50 -10.01
N ALA A 571 -9.01 36.23 -9.64
CA ALA A 571 -9.34 35.13 -10.55
C ALA A 571 -10.77 35.24 -11.10
N HIS A 572 -11.75 35.65 -10.26
CA HIS A 572 -13.12 35.90 -10.69
C HIS A 572 -13.23 37.11 -11.62
N GLU A 573 -12.49 38.18 -11.35
CA GLU A 573 -12.41 39.35 -12.24
C GLU A 573 -11.81 38.98 -13.59
N GLU A 574 -10.71 38.24 -13.63
CA GLU A 574 -10.05 37.75 -14.85
C GLU A 574 -10.93 36.80 -15.66
N ALA A 575 -11.66 35.91 -14.99
CA ALA A 575 -12.59 34.98 -15.62
C ALA A 575 -13.91 35.68 -16.05
N GLY A 576 -14.25 36.83 -15.45
CA GLY A 576 -15.51 37.55 -15.67
C GLY A 576 -16.73 36.84 -15.07
N GLU A 577 -16.55 35.91 -14.14
CA GLU A 577 -17.59 35.21 -13.38
C GLU A 577 -17.05 34.56 -12.11
N SER A 578 -17.93 34.29 -11.14
CA SER A 578 -17.58 33.55 -9.94
C SER A 578 -17.57 32.06 -10.21
N PHE A 579 -16.54 31.37 -9.70
CA PHE A 579 -16.39 29.93 -9.81
C PHE A 579 -15.54 29.38 -8.66
N ASN A 580 -15.56 28.07 -8.46
CA ASN A 580 -14.70 27.40 -7.46
C ASN A 580 -13.33 27.11 -8.06
N LEU A 581 -12.27 27.78 -7.59
CA LEU A 581 -10.87 27.60 -8.01
C LEU A 581 -10.34 26.18 -7.77
N GLY A 582 -10.93 25.44 -6.82
CA GLY A 582 -10.62 24.04 -6.53
C GLY A 582 -11.33 23.03 -7.45
N SER A 583 -12.27 23.47 -8.31
CA SER A 583 -13.06 22.55 -9.14
C SER A 583 -12.45 22.34 -10.53
N PRO A 584 -11.84 21.16 -10.83
CA PRO A 584 -11.28 20.89 -12.16
C PRO A 584 -12.30 21.05 -13.30
N LYS A 585 -13.57 20.72 -13.04
CA LYS A 585 -14.63 20.79 -14.03
C LYS A 585 -15.00 22.23 -14.40
N GLN A 586 -15.07 23.13 -13.40
CA GLN A 586 -15.34 24.54 -13.66
C GLN A 586 -14.17 25.22 -14.36
N LEU A 587 -12.94 24.86 -13.94
CA LEU A 587 -11.72 25.33 -14.61
C LEU A 587 -11.63 24.90 -16.08
N GLN A 588 -12.04 23.67 -16.39
CA GLN A 588 -12.09 23.21 -17.80
C GLN A 588 -13.02 24.08 -18.63
N ALA A 589 -14.23 24.36 -18.14
CA ALA A 589 -15.20 25.21 -18.83
C ALA A 589 -14.67 26.64 -19.03
N ILE A 590 -14.01 27.21 -18.01
CA ILE A 590 -13.46 28.57 -18.10
C ILE A 590 -12.26 28.60 -19.05
N PHE A 591 -11.28 27.73 -18.87
CA PHE A 591 -10.07 27.77 -19.68
C PHE A 591 -10.30 27.46 -21.14
N TYR A 592 -11.02 26.37 -21.43
CA TYR A 592 -11.08 25.81 -22.76
C TYR A 592 -12.34 26.22 -23.53
N ASP A 593 -13.50 26.30 -22.84
CA ASP A 593 -14.76 26.66 -23.51
C ASP A 593 -14.98 28.18 -23.58
N LYS A 594 -14.59 28.93 -22.51
CA LYS A 594 -14.83 30.38 -22.47
C LYS A 594 -13.62 31.19 -22.93
N MET A 595 -12.43 30.94 -22.39
CA MET A 595 -11.21 31.71 -22.70
C MET A 595 -10.48 31.18 -23.95
N GLY A 596 -10.79 29.97 -24.43
CA GLY A 596 -10.19 29.37 -25.60
C GLY A 596 -8.69 29.06 -25.47
N LEU A 597 -8.21 28.78 -24.25
CA LEU A 597 -6.81 28.46 -24.02
C LEU A 597 -6.39 27.15 -24.73
N PRO A 598 -5.12 27.02 -25.12
CA PRO A 598 -4.64 25.81 -25.79
C PRO A 598 -4.70 24.58 -24.90
N VAL A 599 -5.16 23.44 -25.46
CA VAL A 599 -5.19 22.16 -24.74
C VAL A 599 -3.80 21.52 -24.78
N VAL A 600 -3.02 21.72 -23.71
CA VAL A 600 -1.66 21.18 -23.56
C VAL A 600 -1.66 19.67 -23.39
N LYS A 601 -2.60 19.14 -22.58
CA LYS A 601 -2.71 17.72 -22.26
C LYS A 601 -4.15 17.31 -22.00
N LYS A 602 -4.50 16.08 -22.35
CA LYS A 602 -5.80 15.48 -22.01
C LYS A 602 -5.67 14.48 -20.85
N THR A 603 -6.74 14.33 -20.09
CA THR A 603 -6.87 13.29 -19.07
C THR A 603 -7.01 11.92 -19.74
N PRO A 604 -6.83 10.78 -19.03
CA PRO A 604 -7.08 9.44 -19.59
C PRO A 604 -8.49 9.26 -20.15
N LYS A 605 -9.46 10.06 -19.67
CA LYS A 605 -10.85 10.07 -20.16
C LYS A 605 -11.09 11.03 -21.35
N GLY A 606 -10.04 11.59 -21.95
CA GLY A 606 -10.08 12.46 -23.11
C GLY A 606 -10.44 13.94 -22.86
N ALA A 607 -10.80 14.34 -21.64
CA ALA A 607 -11.09 15.73 -21.29
C ALA A 607 -9.79 16.56 -21.18
N PRO A 608 -9.81 17.88 -21.48
CA PRO A 608 -8.68 18.77 -21.25
C PRO A 608 -8.23 18.73 -19.79
N SER A 609 -6.91 18.65 -19.55
CA SER A 609 -6.35 18.55 -18.20
C SER A 609 -6.17 19.95 -17.57
N THR A 610 -6.49 20.07 -16.28
CA THR A 610 -6.18 21.24 -15.43
C THR A 610 -5.21 20.87 -14.30
N ALA A 611 -4.41 19.80 -14.51
CA ALA A 611 -3.38 19.40 -13.58
C ALA A 611 -2.25 20.43 -13.49
N GLU A 612 -1.54 20.42 -12.39
CA GLU A 612 -0.49 21.41 -12.08
C GLU A 612 0.55 21.61 -13.22
N PRO A 613 1.09 20.54 -13.87
CA PRO A 613 2.02 20.75 -14.99
C PRO A 613 1.42 21.48 -16.19
N VAL A 614 0.11 21.32 -16.43
CA VAL A 614 -0.61 22.02 -17.49
C VAL A 614 -0.80 23.50 -17.13
N LEU A 615 -1.18 23.75 -15.86
CA LEU A 615 -1.31 25.11 -15.38
C LEU A 615 0.02 25.87 -15.38
N GLN A 616 1.13 25.20 -15.04
CA GLN A 616 2.48 25.78 -15.09
C GLN A 616 2.84 26.23 -16.51
N GLU A 617 2.55 25.41 -17.53
CA GLU A 617 2.78 25.75 -18.92
C GLU A 617 1.90 26.93 -19.38
N LEU A 618 0.61 26.90 -19.03
CA LEU A 618 -0.30 27.99 -19.38
C LEU A 618 0.00 29.31 -18.63
N ALA A 619 0.58 29.24 -17.44
CA ALA A 619 0.90 30.40 -16.62
C ALA A 619 2.00 31.29 -17.21
N HIS A 620 2.82 30.79 -18.18
CA HIS A 620 3.81 31.60 -18.88
C HIS A 620 3.16 32.73 -19.70
N GLU A 621 2.00 32.46 -20.30
CA GLU A 621 1.32 33.40 -21.19
C GLU A 621 -0.01 33.92 -20.65
N HIS A 622 -0.59 33.29 -19.59
CA HIS A 622 -1.93 33.59 -19.12
C HIS A 622 -1.98 33.87 -17.60
N THR A 623 -2.69 34.91 -17.23
CA THR A 623 -2.80 35.37 -15.84
C THR A 623 -3.61 34.41 -14.98
N LEU A 624 -4.76 33.94 -15.46
CA LEU A 624 -5.67 33.10 -14.66
C LEU A 624 -5.04 31.77 -14.19
N PRO A 625 -4.35 31.00 -15.04
CA PRO A 625 -3.59 29.82 -14.58
C PRO A 625 -2.55 30.14 -13.49
N ARG A 626 -1.87 31.28 -13.55
CA ARG A 626 -0.90 31.72 -12.54
C ARG A 626 -1.57 32.01 -11.21
N LEU A 627 -2.70 32.72 -11.18
CA LEU A 627 -3.48 33.02 -9.98
C LEU A 627 -3.97 31.71 -9.32
N ILE A 628 -4.42 30.76 -10.13
CA ILE A 628 -4.90 29.46 -9.65
C ILE A 628 -3.75 28.62 -9.05
N LEU A 629 -2.57 28.63 -9.66
CA LEU A 629 -1.38 27.95 -9.12
C LEU A 629 -0.99 28.55 -7.76
N GLU A 630 -0.93 29.87 -7.65
CA GLU A 630 -0.65 30.56 -6.39
C GLU A 630 -1.69 30.20 -5.32
N HIS A 631 -2.96 30.34 -5.63
CA HIS A 631 -4.06 29.97 -4.73
C HIS A 631 -3.97 28.51 -4.27
N ARG A 632 -3.74 27.55 -5.18
CA ARG A 632 -3.59 26.13 -4.84
C ARG A 632 -2.40 25.87 -3.92
N SER A 633 -1.28 26.54 -4.18
CA SER A 633 -0.07 26.45 -3.35
C SER A 633 -0.36 26.94 -1.92
N LEU A 634 -0.98 28.10 -1.77
CA LEU A 634 -1.34 28.64 -0.46
C LEU A 634 -2.38 27.78 0.25
N SER A 635 -3.40 27.32 -0.46
CA SER A 635 -4.42 26.42 0.07
C SER A 635 -3.83 25.12 0.61
N LYS A 636 -2.86 24.53 -0.10
CA LYS A 636 -2.14 23.33 0.35
C LYS A 636 -1.32 23.60 1.60
N LEU A 637 -0.58 24.72 1.65
CA LEU A 637 0.19 25.10 2.83
C LEU A 637 -0.71 25.32 4.05
N LYS A 638 -1.83 26.03 3.84
CA LYS A 638 -2.79 26.33 4.89
C LYS A 638 -3.42 25.05 5.44
N SER A 639 -4.03 24.24 4.59
CA SER A 639 -4.74 23.02 5.03
C SER A 639 -3.82 21.95 5.59
N THR A 640 -2.61 21.77 5.02
CA THR A 640 -1.70 20.70 5.43
C THR A 640 -0.90 21.05 6.70
N TYR A 641 -0.52 22.33 6.85
CA TYR A 641 0.40 22.73 7.92
C TYR A 641 -0.19 23.73 8.88
N THR A 642 -0.59 24.93 8.42
CA THR A 642 -0.90 26.01 9.37
C THR A 642 -2.20 25.80 10.14
N ASP A 643 -3.17 25.09 9.56
CA ASP A 643 -4.41 24.71 10.27
C ASP A 643 -4.23 23.40 11.04
N THR A 644 -3.54 22.42 10.46
CA THR A 644 -3.47 21.06 11.00
C THR A 644 -2.45 20.88 12.11
N LEU A 645 -1.23 21.44 11.98
CA LEU A 645 -0.18 21.23 12.98
C LEU A 645 -0.56 21.73 14.39
N PRO A 646 -1.24 22.88 14.58
CA PRO A 646 -1.66 23.31 15.90
C PRO A 646 -2.63 22.34 16.61
N GLU A 647 -3.44 21.61 15.85
CA GLU A 647 -4.41 20.63 16.37
C GLU A 647 -3.74 19.29 16.72
N LEU A 648 -2.53 19.04 16.21
CA LEU A 648 -1.74 17.85 16.48
C LEU A 648 -0.81 17.99 17.67
N ILE A 649 -0.81 19.13 18.35
CA ILE A 649 -0.04 19.29 19.58
C ILE A 649 -0.59 18.35 20.65
N HIS A 650 0.23 17.39 21.05
CA HIS A 650 -0.17 16.38 22.02
C HIS A 650 -0.36 16.98 23.42
N HIS A 651 -1.49 16.70 24.05
CA HIS A 651 -1.92 17.34 25.29
C HIS A 651 -0.98 17.10 26.49
N ARG A 652 -0.32 15.93 26.60
CA ARG A 652 0.62 15.60 27.68
C ARG A 652 2.00 16.24 27.49
N THR A 653 2.48 16.32 26.25
CA THR A 653 3.85 16.75 25.97
C THR A 653 3.97 18.19 25.51
N GLY A 654 2.88 18.79 24.99
CA GLY A 654 2.90 20.11 24.34
C GLY A 654 3.68 20.12 23.01
N ARG A 655 3.94 18.96 22.42
CA ARG A 655 4.77 18.78 21.22
C ARG A 655 4.00 18.04 20.15
N ILE A 656 4.47 18.08 18.90
CA ILE A 656 3.98 17.24 17.82
C ILE A 656 4.87 16.01 17.68
N HIS A 657 4.25 14.87 17.43
CA HIS A 657 4.91 13.58 17.33
C HIS A 657 4.60 12.98 15.95
N THR A 658 5.61 12.85 15.11
CA THR A 658 5.50 12.15 13.81
C THR A 658 5.81 10.67 13.96
N SER A 659 5.37 9.86 13.02
CA SER A 659 5.81 8.47 12.89
C SER A 659 6.81 8.34 11.75
N TYR A 660 7.99 7.80 12.00
CA TYR A 660 8.98 7.46 10.98
C TYR A 660 8.82 6.01 10.51
N HIS A 661 8.83 5.80 9.20
CA HIS A 661 8.69 4.48 8.60
C HIS A 661 9.99 4.08 7.89
N GLN A 662 10.54 2.92 8.29
CA GLN A 662 11.76 2.36 7.70
C GLN A 662 11.48 1.50 6.47
N ALA A 663 10.30 0.87 6.38
CA ALA A 663 9.96 -0.16 5.41
C ALA A 663 8.96 0.30 4.33
N VAL A 664 9.00 1.58 3.92
CA VAL A 664 8.04 2.14 2.96
C VAL A 664 8.69 2.56 1.64
N THR A 665 9.85 3.21 1.70
CA THR A 665 10.49 3.70 0.48
C THR A 665 11.35 2.63 -0.18
N ALA A 666 11.33 2.56 -1.51
CA ALA A 666 12.12 1.58 -2.24
C ALA A 666 13.65 1.77 -2.08
N THR A 667 14.10 3.01 -1.80
CA THR A 667 15.52 3.40 -1.79
C THR A 667 16.20 3.31 -0.43
N GLY A 668 15.50 2.94 0.64
CA GLY A 668 16.07 2.96 1.99
C GLY A 668 15.87 4.27 2.76
N ARG A 669 15.36 5.33 2.12
CA ARG A 669 15.04 6.58 2.82
C ARG A 669 13.94 6.36 3.85
N LEU A 670 13.96 7.11 4.95
CA LEU A 670 12.85 7.19 5.87
C LEU A 670 11.69 7.96 5.23
N SER A 671 10.48 7.61 5.59
CA SER A 671 9.30 8.46 5.35
C SER A 671 8.66 8.83 6.69
N SER A 672 7.90 9.91 6.73
CA SER A 672 7.17 10.32 7.93
C SER A 672 5.70 10.52 7.65
N SER A 673 4.85 10.24 8.65
CA SER A 673 3.41 10.43 8.56
C SER A 673 2.84 10.89 9.91
N GLU A 674 1.65 11.45 9.88
CA GLU A 674 0.83 11.85 11.04
C GLU A 674 1.51 12.74 12.08
N PRO A 675 2.10 13.88 11.68
CA PRO A 675 2.13 14.51 10.36
C PRO A 675 3.40 14.22 9.55
N ASN A 676 3.33 14.34 8.22
CA ASN A 676 4.54 14.29 7.40
C ASN A 676 5.35 15.59 7.54
N LEU A 677 6.41 15.56 8.33
CA LEU A 677 7.29 16.71 8.58
C LEU A 677 8.44 16.82 7.56
N GLN A 678 8.70 15.78 6.78
CA GLN A 678 9.78 15.78 5.77
C GLN A 678 9.43 16.59 4.52
N ASN A 679 8.14 16.90 4.30
CA ASN A 679 7.66 17.61 3.12
C ASN A 679 7.39 19.12 3.35
N ILE A 680 7.83 19.70 4.46
CA ILE A 680 7.67 21.14 4.73
C ILE A 680 8.56 21.92 3.76
N PRO A 681 7.99 22.81 2.91
CA PRO A 681 8.75 23.51 1.87
C PRO A 681 9.83 24.43 2.44
N ILE A 682 10.99 24.47 1.79
CA ILE A 682 12.11 25.35 2.16
C ILE A 682 12.33 26.48 1.15
N ARG A 683 11.97 26.26 -0.13
CA ARG A 683 12.30 27.19 -1.21
C ARG A 683 11.40 28.41 -1.26
N SER A 684 10.15 28.31 -0.82
CA SER A 684 9.21 29.42 -0.81
C SER A 684 9.27 30.19 0.52
N GLU A 685 9.05 31.48 0.46
CA GLU A 685 8.95 32.33 1.67
C GLU A 685 7.88 31.80 2.64
N GLN A 686 6.71 31.45 2.11
CA GLN A 686 5.61 30.92 2.91
C GLN A 686 5.95 29.56 3.57
N GLY A 687 6.71 28.71 2.89
CA GLY A 687 7.22 27.46 3.45
C GLY A 687 8.23 27.70 4.58
N ARG A 688 9.18 28.62 4.40
CA ARG A 688 10.13 29.01 5.46
C ARG A 688 9.43 29.54 6.70
N ARG A 689 8.35 30.29 6.54
CA ARG A 689 7.52 30.76 7.68
C ARG A 689 6.91 29.62 8.49
N ILE A 690 6.62 28.47 7.86
CA ILE A 690 6.19 27.28 8.62
C ILE A 690 7.36 26.74 9.43
N ARG A 691 8.59 26.71 8.90
CA ARG A 691 9.80 26.31 9.64
C ARG A 691 10.11 27.22 10.82
N GLN A 692 9.81 28.53 10.73
CA GLN A 692 9.91 29.48 11.83
C GLN A 692 9.01 29.13 13.02
N ALA A 693 7.94 28.39 12.81
CA ALA A 693 7.08 27.92 13.89
C ALA A 693 7.65 26.75 14.69
N PHE A 694 8.66 26.04 14.17
CA PHE A 694 9.39 25.03 14.93
C PHE A 694 10.45 25.72 15.78
N VAL A 695 10.28 25.64 17.10
CA VAL A 695 11.04 26.41 18.07
C VAL A 695 11.70 25.50 19.10
N ALA A 696 12.77 25.99 19.73
CA ALA A 696 13.39 25.33 20.88
C ALA A 696 12.71 25.73 22.20
N PRO A 697 12.74 24.88 23.23
CA PRO A 697 12.36 25.25 24.60
C PRO A 697 13.24 26.36 25.13
N GLU A 698 12.81 27.04 26.20
CA GLU A 698 13.59 28.04 26.90
C GLU A 698 14.94 27.49 27.38
N GLY A 699 16.03 28.20 27.12
CA GLY A 699 17.40 27.78 27.45
C GLY A 699 18.03 26.83 26.41
N TYR A 700 17.33 26.55 25.32
CA TYR A 700 17.80 25.72 24.20
C TYR A 700 17.77 26.49 22.88
N LYS A 701 18.55 26.01 21.91
CA LYS A 701 18.52 26.40 20.50
C LYS A 701 18.19 25.22 19.62
N LEU A 702 17.67 25.46 18.43
CA LEU A 702 17.67 24.46 17.38
C LEU A 702 19.02 24.47 16.68
N MET A 703 19.53 23.28 16.42
CA MET A 703 20.72 23.04 15.59
C MET A 703 20.32 22.12 14.46
N ALA A 704 20.56 22.58 13.21
CA ALA A 704 20.30 21.82 12.02
C ALA A 704 21.63 21.49 11.34
N ALA A 705 21.93 20.22 11.13
CA ALA A 705 23.15 19.77 10.48
C ALA A 705 22.83 19.04 9.18
N ASP A 706 23.28 19.56 8.05
CA ASP A 706 23.01 19.03 6.72
C ASP A 706 24.29 18.58 6.02
N TYR A 707 24.18 17.53 5.21
CA TYR A 707 25.27 17.09 4.34
C TYR A 707 25.39 17.98 3.11
N SER A 708 26.53 18.62 2.95
CA SER A 708 26.80 19.46 1.77
C SER A 708 27.01 18.59 0.53
N GLN A 709 26.04 18.65 -0.41
CA GLN A 709 26.10 17.99 -1.73
C GLN A 709 26.36 16.47 -1.67
N ILE A 710 25.73 15.76 -0.74
CA ILE A 710 26.01 14.34 -0.49
C ILE A 710 25.91 13.46 -1.73
N GLU A 711 24.86 13.64 -2.55
CA GLU A 711 24.63 12.81 -3.74
C GLU A 711 25.72 13.03 -4.82
N LEU A 712 26.22 14.26 -4.97
CA LEU A 712 27.35 14.55 -5.87
C LEU A 712 28.65 13.92 -5.37
N ARG A 713 28.88 13.92 -4.07
CA ARG A 713 30.04 13.26 -3.45
C ARG A 713 30.01 11.75 -3.58
N ILE A 714 28.81 11.18 -3.41
CA ILE A 714 28.59 9.74 -3.64
C ILE A 714 28.82 9.41 -5.13
N MET A 715 28.31 10.24 -6.06
CA MET A 715 28.56 10.04 -7.49
C MET A 715 30.06 10.12 -7.83
N ALA A 716 30.80 11.06 -7.25
CA ALA A 716 32.25 11.15 -7.44
C ALA A 716 32.95 9.86 -7.00
N HIS A 717 32.58 9.30 -5.85
CA HIS A 717 33.10 8.04 -5.33
C HIS A 717 32.72 6.85 -6.22
N LEU A 718 31.43 6.66 -6.52
CA LEU A 718 30.93 5.52 -7.30
C LEU A 718 31.45 5.51 -8.74
N SER A 719 31.59 6.68 -9.36
CA SER A 719 32.10 6.82 -10.74
C SER A 719 33.62 6.78 -10.84
N GLY A 720 34.33 7.09 -9.75
CA GLY A 720 35.78 7.29 -9.76
C GLY A 720 36.22 8.38 -10.73
N ASP A 721 35.34 9.35 -11.06
CA ASP A 721 35.64 10.42 -12.01
C ASP A 721 36.72 11.36 -11.49
N LYS A 722 37.82 11.41 -12.19
CA LYS A 722 39.02 12.20 -11.77
C LYS A 722 38.73 13.69 -11.68
N GLY A 723 37.81 14.21 -12.53
CA GLY A 723 37.44 15.63 -12.54
C GLY A 723 36.64 15.97 -11.27
N LEU A 724 35.61 15.15 -10.93
CA LEU A 724 34.81 15.33 -9.74
C LEU A 724 35.63 15.12 -8.45
N LEU A 725 36.43 14.05 -8.39
CA LEU A 725 37.28 13.76 -7.22
C LEU A 725 38.21 14.93 -6.93
N LYS A 726 38.91 15.43 -7.95
CA LYS A 726 39.86 16.57 -7.81
C LYS A 726 39.17 17.87 -7.42
N ALA A 727 37.95 18.13 -7.96
CA ALA A 727 37.21 19.33 -7.61
C ALA A 727 36.78 19.31 -6.14
N PHE A 728 36.30 18.19 -5.63
CA PHE A 728 35.97 18.04 -4.21
C PHE A 728 37.20 18.07 -3.30
N GLU A 729 38.31 17.48 -3.70
CA GLU A 729 39.59 17.54 -2.95
C GLU A 729 40.09 18.98 -2.76
N LYS A 730 39.92 19.80 -3.80
CA LYS A 730 40.29 21.21 -3.77
C LYS A 730 39.26 22.16 -3.16
N GLY A 731 38.07 21.66 -2.79
CA GLY A 731 36.96 22.49 -2.30
C GLY A 731 36.37 23.41 -3.39
N GLU A 732 36.50 23.07 -4.66
CA GLU A 732 35.97 23.87 -5.78
C GLU A 732 34.42 23.79 -5.77
N ASP A 733 33.75 24.89 -6.12
CA ASP A 733 32.30 24.91 -6.37
C ASP A 733 31.98 24.17 -7.68
N ILE A 734 31.53 22.90 -7.54
CA ILE A 734 31.20 22.02 -8.67
C ILE A 734 30.20 22.68 -9.63
N HIS A 735 29.20 23.42 -9.12
CA HIS A 735 28.21 24.06 -9.97
C HIS A 735 28.83 25.22 -10.75
N ARG A 736 29.75 25.92 -10.14
CA ARG A 736 30.50 26.99 -10.79
C ARG A 736 31.48 26.46 -11.84
N ALA A 737 32.17 25.37 -11.51
CA ALA A 737 33.05 24.68 -12.44
C ALA A 737 32.28 24.12 -13.66
N THR A 738 31.16 23.49 -13.43
CA THR A 738 30.27 23.01 -14.51
C THR A 738 29.74 24.18 -15.36
N ALA A 739 29.34 25.30 -14.74
CA ALA A 739 28.87 26.48 -15.45
C ALA A 739 29.94 27.05 -16.39
N ALA A 740 31.17 27.19 -15.90
CA ALA A 740 32.29 27.67 -16.71
C ALA A 740 32.49 26.80 -17.96
N GLU A 741 32.45 25.50 -17.83
CA GLU A 741 32.63 24.54 -18.93
C GLU A 741 31.46 24.54 -19.91
N VAL A 742 30.24 24.43 -19.39
CA VAL A 742 29.02 24.32 -20.21
C VAL A 742 28.74 25.61 -20.98
N PHE A 743 28.96 26.78 -20.35
CA PHE A 743 28.71 28.08 -20.96
C PHE A 743 29.95 28.68 -21.64
N GLY A 744 31.12 28.04 -21.49
CA GLY A 744 32.37 28.50 -22.13
C GLY A 744 32.88 29.83 -21.58
N VAL A 745 32.74 30.06 -20.27
CA VAL A 745 33.20 31.26 -19.56
C VAL A 745 34.29 30.92 -18.55
N ALA A 746 35.10 31.91 -18.14
CA ALA A 746 36.05 31.68 -17.05
C ALA A 746 35.30 31.46 -15.72
N VAL A 747 35.87 30.67 -14.81
CA VAL A 747 35.21 30.31 -13.52
C VAL A 747 34.84 31.55 -12.71
N ASP A 748 35.70 32.59 -12.74
CA ASP A 748 35.46 33.84 -12.02
C ASP A 748 34.36 34.71 -12.66
N ASP A 749 34.09 34.53 -13.95
CA ASP A 749 33.07 35.26 -14.71
C ASP A 749 31.69 34.59 -14.70
N VAL A 750 31.55 33.44 -14.03
CA VAL A 750 30.28 32.74 -13.94
C VAL A 750 29.26 33.57 -13.16
N SER A 751 28.16 33.92 -13.83
CA SER A 751 27.03 34.62 -13.20
C SER A 751 26.21 33.70 -12.22
N GLY A 752 25.45 34.33 -11.33
CA GLY A 752 24.56 33.61 -10.43
C GLY A 752 23.51 32.73 -11.14
N ASP A 753 23.01 33.21 -12.31
CA ASP A 753 22.04 32.47 -13.12
C ASP A 753 22.69 31.29 -13.83
N GLN A 754 23.91 31.47 -14.39
CA GLN A 754 24.66 30.35 -14.96
C GLN A 754 24.99 29.28 -13.92
N ARG A 755 25.38 29.67 -12.72
CA ARG A 755 25.61 28.74 -11.62
C ARG A 755 24.34 27.99 -11.23
N ARG A 756 23.17 28.67 -11.21
CA ARG A 756 21.85 28.06 -10.94
C ARG A 756 21.46 27.06 -12.04
N SER A 757 21.68 27.45 -13.29
CA SER A 757 21.48 26.57 -14.46
C SER A 757 22.40 25.34 -14.40
N ALA A 758 23.67 25.51 -14.05
CA ALA A 758 24.62 24.41 -13.88
C ALA A 758 24.24 23.49 -12.71
N LYS A 759 23.66 24.02 -11.63
CA LYS A 759 23.10 23.19 -10.55
C LYS A 759 21.98 22.30 -11.09
N ALA A 760 21.09 22.83 -11.93
CA ALA A 760 20.03 22.06 -12.58
C ALA A 760 20.59 21.02 -13.57
N ILE A 761 21.66 21.35 -14.30
CA ILE A 761 22.38 20.42 -15.21
C ILE A 761 22.99 19.27 -14.40
N ASN A 762 23.79 19.58 -13.37
CA ASN A 762 24.45 18.57 -12.56
C ASN A 762 23.48 17.54 -11.99
N PHE A 763 22.43 18.00 -11.30
CA PHE A 763 21.44 17.10 -10.74
C PHE A 763 20.60 16.39 -11.81
N GLY A 764 20.18 17.13 -12.87
CA GLY A 764 19.41 16.55 -13.95
C GLY A 764 20.14 15.41 -14.66
N LEU A 765 21.40 15.59 -15.00
CA LEU A 765 22.18 14.59 -15.74
C LEU A 765 22.57 13.39 -14.88
N ILE A 766 22.93 13.62 -13.62
CA ILE A 766 23.19 12.54 -12.66
C ILE A 766 21.95 11.66 -12.48
N TYR A 767 20.76 12.25 -12.55
CA TYR A 767 19.48 11.51 -12.50
C TYR A 767 19.01 10.97 -13.84
N GLY A 768 19.85 11.01 -14.88
CA GLY A 768 19.54 10.45 -16.19
C GLY A 768 18.51 11.25 -17.00
N MET A 769 18.46 12.57 -16.79
CA MET A 769 17.55 13.46 -17.53
C MET A 769 17.93 13.50 -19.01
N SER A 770 16.92 13.43 -19.88
CA SER A 770 17.09 13.54 -21.33
C SER A 770 17.28 14.99 -21.78
N ALA A 771 17.80 15.20 -23.00
CA ALA A 771 17.94 16.53 -23.62
C ALA A 771 16.59 17.28 -23.71
N PHE A 772 15.47 16.56 -23.88
CA PHE A 772 14.14 17.15 -23.84
C PHE A 772 13.78 17.68 -22.43
N GLY A 773 14.04 16.90 -21.40
CA GLY A 773 13.80 17.30 -20.01
C GLY A 773 14.67 18.48 -19.60
N LEU A 774 15.97 18.44 -19.94
CA LEU A 774 16.91 19.51 -19.66
C LEU A 774 16.55 20.80 -20.41
N GLY A 775 16.15 20.69 -21.68
CA GLY A 775 15.73 21.85 -22.49
C GLY A 775 14.54 22.59 -21.87
N ARG A 776 13.54 21.84 -21.39
CA ARG A 776 12.39 22.42 -20.67
C ARG A 776 12.78 23.09 -19.35
N GLN A 777 13.71 22.49 -18.61
CA GLN A 777 14.12 23.01 -17.29
C GLN A 777 14.94 24.30 -17.40
N LEU A 778 15.73 24.43 -18.48
CA LEU A 778 16.59 25.57 -18.72
C LEU A 778 16.00 26.61 -19.69
N ASP A 779 14.79 26.32 -20.21
CA ASP A 779 14.14 27.13 -21.26
C ASP A 779 15.02 27.32 -22.51
N VAL A 780 15.63 26.22 -22.99
CA VAL A 780 16.48 26.19 -24.19
C VAL A 780 16.01 25.10 -25.16
N GLY A 781 16.42 25.27 -26.43
CA GLY A 781 16.12 24.28 -27.47
C GLY A 781 16.77 22.92 -27.20
N ARG A 782 16.13 21.82 -27.67
CA ARG A 782 16.64 20.46 -27.51
C ARG A 782 18.08 20.26 -27.97
N ASN A 783 18.49 20.89 -29.08
CA ASN A 783 19.85 20.76 -29.60
C ASN A 783 20.86 21.42 -28.66
N GLN A 784 20.55 22.59 -28.14
CA GLN A 784 21.41 23.30 -27.17
C GLN A 784 21.52 22.52 -25.86
N ALA A 785 20.40 21.93 -25.40
CA ALA A 785 20.41 21.04 -24.24
C ALA A 785 21.30 19.80 -24.46
N GLN A 786 21.28 19.24 -25.70
CA GLN A 786 22.18 18.13 -26.06
C GLN A 786 23.63 18.53 -26.02
N GLU A 787 24.01 19.73 -26.55
CA GLU A 787 25.38 20.24 -26.46
C GLU A 787 25.84 20.40 -25.01
N TYR A 788 24.97 20.84 -24.11
CA TYR A 788 25.30 20.93 -22.68
C TYR A 788 25.54 19.55 -22.05
N ILE A 789 24.75 18.55 -22.44
CA ILE A 789 24.94 17.15 -22.02
C ILE A 789 26.29 16.61 -22.51
N ASP A 790 26.62 16.84 -23.79
CA ASP A 790 27.85 16.34 -24.41
C ASP A 790 29.09 16.97 -23.74
N ARG A 791 29.10 18.28 -23.50
CA ARG A 791 30.16 18.98 -22.77
C ARG A 791 30.28 18.49 -21.31
N TYR A 792 29.18 18.26 -20.65
CA TYR A 792 29.16 17.72 -19.28
C TYR A 792 29.86 16.36 -19.20
N PHE A 793 29.53 15.43 -20.09
CA PHE A 793 30.12 14.10 -20.10
C PHE A 793 31.54 14.08 -20.72
N GLU A 794 31.91 15.04 -21.54
CA GLU A 794 33.29 15.25 -21.93
C GLU A 794 34.16 15.66 -20.73
N ARG A 795 33.60 16.50 -19.85
CA ARG A 795 34.24 16.91 -18.59
C ARG A 795 34.30 15.80 -17.56
N TYR A 796 33.24 15.02 -17.44
CA TYR A 796 33.08 13.96 -16.44
C TYR A 796 32.84 12.59 -17.10
N PRO A 797 33.81 12.04 -17.84
CA PRO A 797 33.64 10.79 -18.58
C PRO A 797 33.46 9.57 -17.67
N GLY A 798 33.97 9.60 -16.43
CA GLY A 798 33.77 8.57 -15.41
C GLY A 798 32.30 8.42 -15.02
N VAL A 799 31.57 9.53 -14.95
CA VAL A 799 30.11 9.53 -14.64
C VAL A 799 29.35 8.79 -15.73
N LEU A 800 29.59 9.09 -17.01
CA LEU A 800 28.92 8.41 -18.12
C LEU A 800 29.21 6.90 -18.10
N LYS A 801 30.48 6.53 -17.91
CA LYS A 801 30.89 5.12 -17.82
C LYS A 801 30.22 4.39 -16.66
N TYR A 802 30.08 5.04 -15.52
CA TYR A 802 29.35 4.49 -14.37
C TYR A 802 27.87 4.29 -14.71
N MET A 803 27.21 5.29 -15.32
CA MET A 803 25.81 5.19 -15.70
C MET A 803 25.56 4.03 -16.67
N ASP A 804 26.44 3.80 -17.64
CA ASP A 804 26.32 2.70 -18.57
C ASP A 804 26.58 1.34 -17.89
N SER A 805 27.54 1.28 -16.98
CA SER A 805 27.84 0.05 -16.23
C SER A 805 26.71 -0.35 -15.29
N ILE A 806 26.07 0.60 -14.60
CA ILE A 806 24.98 0.32 -13.66
C ILE A 806 23.69 -0.07 -14.40
N ARG A 807 23.42 0.53 -15.58
CA ARG A 807 22.31 0.08 -16.44
C ARG A 807 22.51 -1.38 -16.87
N LYS A 808 23.73 -1.71 -17.32
CA LYS A 808 24.06 -3.08 -17.73
C LYS A 808 23.89 -4.05 -16.55
N GLN A 809 24.44 -3.72 -15.40
CA GLN A 809 24.28 -4.54 -14.19
C GLN A 809 22.79 -4.74 -13.85
N ALA A 810 21.98 -3.66 -13.90
CA ALA A 810 20.55 -3.75 -13.65
C ALA A 810 19.84 -4.71 -14.62
N HIS A 811 20.19 -4.70 -15.92
CA HIS A 811 19.66 -5.62 -16.92
C HIS A 811 20.09 -7.07 -16.67
N ASP A 812 21.34 -7.29 -16.22
CA ASP A 812 21.91 -8.63 -15.99
C ASP A 812 21.38 -9.23 -14.67
N ASP A 813 21.34 -8.44 -13.58
CA ASP A 813 21.06 -8.90 -12.21
C ASP A 813 19.60 -8.70 -11.78
N GLY A 814 18.85 -7.79 -12.45
CA GLY A 814 17.48 -7.40 -12.06
C GLY A 814 17.42 -6.46 -10.85
N TYR A 815 18.55 -6.04 -10.30
CA TYR A 815 18.66 -5.10 -9.18
C TYR A 815 19.94 -4.26 -9.27
N VAL A 816 19.99 -3.21 -8.44
CA VAL A 816 21.19 -2.42 -8.17
C VAL A 816 21.45 -2.35 -6.68
N GLU A 817 22.70 -2.06 -6.28
CA GLU A 817 23.12 -2.03 -4.88
C GLU A 817 23.67 -0.66 -4.46
N THR A 818 23.46 -0.30 -3.19
CA THR A 818 24.15 0.80 -2.53
C THR A 818 25.60 0.45 -2.22
N LEU A 819 26.37 1.42 -1.77
CA LEU A 819 27.74 1.21 -1.27
C LEU A 819 27.80 0.12 -0.19
N TYR A 820 26.79 0.03 0.66
CA TYR A 820 26.71 -0.93 1.76
C TYR A 820 26.06 -2.26 1.38
N GLY A 821 25.50 -2.38 0.16
CA GLY A 821 24.92 -3.63 -0.35
C GLY A 821 23.40 -3.73 -0.22
N ARG A 822 22.72 -2.65 0.16
CA ARG A 822 21.25 -2.60 0.09
C ARG A 822 20.81 -2.73 -1.37
N ARG A 823 19.86 -3.62 -1.65
CA ARG A 823 19.37 -3.89 -3.01
C ARG A 823 18.07 -3.14 -3.29
N LEU A 824 18.01 -2.56 -4.49
CA LEU A 824 16.76 -2.17 -5.11
C LEU A 824 16.50 -3.05 -6.33
N TYR A 825 15.47 -3.87 -6.24
CA TYR A 825 15.00 -4.69 -7.35
C TYR A 825 14.23 -3.85 -8.36
N LEU A 826 14.41 -4.16 -9.66
CA LEU A 826 13.87 -3.42 -10.80
C LEU A 826 13.09 -4.35 -11.72
N PRO A 827 11.87 -4.77 -11.35
CA PRO A 827 11.11 -5.76 -12.11
C PRO A 827 10.84 -5.33 -13.57
N GLU A 828 10.79 -4.02 -13.83
CA GLU A 828 10.50 -3.45 -15.14
C GLU A 828 11.76 -3.19 -15.99
N ILE A 829 12.96 -3.53 -15.53
CA ILE A 829 14.22 -3.23 -16.23
C ILE A 829 14.30 -3.90 -17.61
N ASN A 830 13.72 -5.09 -17.74
CA ASN A 830 13.65 -5.89 -18.97
C ASN A 830 12.26 -5.85 -19.62
N ALA A 831 11.40 -4.86 -19.27
CA ALA A 831 10.05 -4.73 -19.81
C ALA A 831 10.07 -4.50 -21.34
N ARG A 832 9.14 -5.11 -22.06
CA ARG A 832 8.94 -4.87 -23.50
C ARG A 832 8.51 -3.44 -23.80
N ASN A 833 7.77 -2.83 -22.87
CA ASN A 833 7.38 -1.43 -22.97
C ASN A 833 8.59 -0.52 -22.73
N LYS A 834 9.02 0.17 -23.79
CA LYS A 834 10.19 1.06 -23.74
C LYS A 834 10.07 2.21 -22.74
N GLN A 835 8.88 2.68 -22.44
CA GLN A 835 8.69 3.75 -21.44
C GLN A 835 8.94 3.23 -20.03
N LEU A 836 8.43 2.03 -19.69
CA LEU A 836 8.67 1.37 -18.40
C LEU A 836 10.16 1.00 -18.26
N GLN A 837 10.76 0.42 -19.29
CA GLN A 837 12.18 0.09 -19.32
C GLN A 837 13.05 1.33 -19.06
N GLN A 838 12.83 2.44 -19.80
CA GLN A 838 13.57 3.68 -19.60
C GLN A 838 13.35 4.31 -18.23
N ALA A 839 12.15 4.14 -17.65
CA ALA A 839 11.88 4.57 -16.28
C ALA A 839 12.71 3.75 -15.29
N ALA A 840 12.73 2.42 -15.43
CA ALA A 840 13.54 1.52 -14.61
C ALA A 840 15.04 1.78 -14.77
N GLU A 841 15.55 2.06 -15.98
CA GLU A 841 16.95 2.44 -16.22
C GLU A 841 17.34 3.74 -15.51
N ARG A 842 16.44 4.75 -15.48
CA ARG A 842 16.67 5.98 -14.67
C ARG A 842 16.68 5.66 -13.17
N THR A 843 15.79 4.82 -12.72
CA THR A 843 15.79 4.35 -11.33
C THR A 843 17.07 3.60 -10.99
N ALA A 844 17.59 2.76 -11.90
CA ALA A 844 18.85 2.04 -11.73
C ALA A 844 20.04 2.99 -11.50
N ILE A 845 20.09 4.14 -12.19
CA ILE A 845 21.16 5.14 -12.02
C ILE A 845 21.03 5.84 -10.66
N ASN A 846 19.80 6.18 -10.25
CA ASN A 846 19.54 7.00 -9.08
C ASN A 846 19.62 6.23 -7.76
N ALA A 847 19.13 4.98 -7.77
CA ALA A 847 18.95 4.20 -6.56
C ALA A 847 20.26 3.96 -5.77
N PRO A 848 21.42 3.65 -6.38
CA PRO A 848 22.66 3.51 -5.64
C PRO A 848 23.07 4.77 -4.89
N MET A 849 22.90 5.96 -5.49
CA MET A 849 23.23 7.24 -4.86
C MET A 849 22.27 7.56 -3.72
N GLN A 850 20.96 7.56 -4.01
CA GLN A 850 19.95 7.91 -3.03
C GLN A 850 19.92 6.92 -1.86
N GLY A 851 20.08 5.63 -2.17
CA GLY A 851 20.15 4.60 -1.15
C GLY A 851 21.42 4.68 -0.31
N THR A 852 22.56 5.00 -0.91
CA THR A 852 23.82 5.21 -0.16
C THR A 852 23.70 6.46 0.72
N ALA A 853 23.08 7.54 0.27
CA ALA A 853 22.80 8.71 1.10
C ALA A 853 21.90 8.36 2.29
N ALA A 854 20.84 7.56 2.04
CA ALA A 854 19.96 7.05 3.09
C ALA A 854 20.70 6.17 4.11
N ASP A 855 21.58 5.28 3.65
CA ASP A 855 22.39 4.45 4.53
C ASP A 855 23.37 5.30 5.37
N ILE A 856 23.98 6.32 4.78
CA ILE A 856 24.92 7.24 5.48
C ILE A 856 24.18 8.01 6.58
N ILE A 857 23.01 8.62 6.28
CA ILE A 857 22.28 9.38 7.30
C ILE A 857 21.79 8.48 8.44
N LYS A 858 21.31 7.26 8.15
CA LYS A 858 20.92 6.29 9.16
C LYS A 858 22.09 5.91 10.09
N ARG A 859 23.27 5.64 9.54
CA ARG A 859 24.50 5.38 10.30
C ARG A 859 24.90 6.59 11.14
N ALA A 860 24.78 7.79 10.58
CA ALA A 860 25.03 9.03 11.32
C ALA A 860 24.06 9.18 12.50
N MET A 861 22.76 8.92 12.29
CA MET A 861 21.73 8.97 13.34
C MET A 861 22.07 8.04 14.52
N VAL A 862 22.44 6.79 14.24
CA VAL A 862 22.84 5.83 15.27
C VAL A 862 24.08 6.35 16.02
N SER A 863 25.15 6.72 15.31
CA SER A 863 26.39 7.22 15.93
C SER A 863 26.20 8.50 16.75
N VAL A 864 25.35 9.41 16.28
CA VAL A 864 25.05 10.66 16.98
C VAL A 864 24.22 10.37 18.23
N GLU A 865 23.17 9.56 18.10
CA GLU A 865 22.29 9.26 19.23
C GLU A 865 23.02 8.50 20.34
N ASP A 866 23.84 7.51 20.00
CA ASP A 866 24.65 6.78 21.00
C ASP A 866 25.57 7.73 21.76
N TRP A 867 26.25 8.63 21.05
CA TRP A 867 27.10 9.64 21.68
C TRP A 867 26.33 10.61 22.56
N LEU A 868 25.13 11.04 22.13
CA LEU A 868 24.29 11.91 22.95
C LEU A 868 23.84 11.19 24.23
N GLN A 869 23.44 9.93 24.12
CA GLN A 869 23.01 9.13 25.27
C GLN A 869 24.17 8.85 26.25
N GLU A 870 25.39 8.58 25.77
CA GLU A 870 26.51 8.30 26.63
C GLU A 870 27.12 9.53 27.33
N HIS A 871 27.07 10.70 26.65
CA HIS A 871 27.88 11.85 27.11
C HIS A 871 27.12 13.18 27.20
N HIS A 872 25.90 13.29 26.63
CA HIS A 872 25.22 14.58 26.45
C HIS A 872 23.69 14.52 26.62
N GLN A 873 23.16 13.57 27.39
CA GLN A 873 21.71 13.38 27.61
C GLN A 873 20.99 14.67 28.03
N ASP A 874 21.64 15.48 28.88
CA ASP A 874 21.08 16.74 29.40
C ASP A 874 21.37 17.94 28.49
N ASP A 875 22.34 17.84 27.59
CA ASP A 875 22.83 18.93 26.75
C ASP A 875 22.11 19.00 25.39
N ALA A 876 21.81 17.88 24.79
CA ALA A 876 21.24 17.84 23.46
C ALA A 876 20.39 16.60 23.21
N ARG A 877 19.42 16.73 22.31
CA ARG A 877 18.55 15.63 21.87
C ARG A 877 18.17 15.78 20.41
N MET A 878 18.30 14.71 19.64
CA MET A 878 17.84 14.64 18.27
C MET A 878 16.31 14.56 18.25
N ILE A 879 15.65 15.41 17.45
CA ILE A 879 14.20 15.51 17.39
C ILE A 879 13.60 15.24 16.01
N LEU A 880 14.28 15.60 14.93
CA LEU A 880 13.80 15.38 13.57
C LEU A 880 14.94 14.94 12.64
N GLN A 881 14.55 14.17 11.63
CA GLN A 881 15.35 13.86 10.45
C GLN A 881 14.55 14.26 9.21
N VAL A 882 15.14 15.07 8.33
CA VAL A 882 14.48 15.58 7.13
C VAL A 882 15.47 15.52 5.96
N HIS A 883 15.22 14.64 4.98
CA HIS A 883 16.12 14.38 3.85
C HIS A 883 17.54 14.01 4.32
N ASP A 884 18.52 14.90 4.14
CA ASP A 884 19.94 14.69 4.50
C ASP A 884 20.33 15.50 5.75
N GLU A 885 19.34 16.02 6.49
CA GLU A 885 19.47 16.93 7.63
C GLU A 885 19.04 16.25 8.94
N LEU A 886 19.79 16.49 10.02
CA LEU A 886 19.43 16.17 11.40
C LEU A 886 19.14 17.45 12.19
N ILE A 887 18.04 17.46 12.94
CA ILE A 887 17.63 18.60 13.78
C ILE A 887 17.67 18.19 15.24
N LEU A 888 18.40 18.98 16.03
CA LEU A 888 18.58 18.78 17.46
C LEU A 888 18.08 20.00 18.23
N GLU A 889 17.58 19.74 19.43
CA GLU A 889 17.49 20.74 20.49
C GLU A 889 18.76 20.67 21.32
N VAL A 890 19.45 21.80 21.47
CA VAL A 890 20.75 21.88 22.13
C VAL A 890 20.71 22.99 23.18
N ARG A 891 21.14 22.68 24.41
CA ARG A 891 21.28 23.66 25.49
C ARG A 891 22.22 24.79 25.05
N GLU A 892 21.85 26.04 25.28
CA GLU A 892 22.63 27.21 24.82
C GLU A 892 24.10 27.16 25.27
N SER A 893 24.38 26.66 26.48
CA SER A 893 25.74 26.53 27.02
C SER A 893 26.57 25.42 26.37
N ALA A 894 25.95 24.51 25.63
CA ALA A 894 26.61 23.35 25.02
C ALA A 894 26.73 23.45 23.49
N VAL A 895 26.25 24.53 22.88
CA VAL A 895 26.12 24.68 21.42
C VAL A 895 27.43 24.38 20.68
N ASP A 896 28.54 25.01 21.05
CA ASP A 896 29.80 24.83 20.31
C ASP A 896 30.35 23.40 20.43
N LYS A 897 30.25 22.78 21.61
CA LYS A 897 30.68 21.42 21.86
C LYS A 897 29.85 20.40 21.08
N ILE A 898 28.53 20.58 21.06
CA ILE A 898 27.61 19.71 20.34
C ILE A 898 27.80 19.87 18.83
N ARG A 899 27.96 21.08 18.32
CA ARG A 899 28.27 21.36 16.90
C ARG A 899 29.49 20.58 16.44
N GLU A 900 30.63 20.74 17.10
CA GLU A 900 31.88 20.05 16.74
C GLU A 900 31.73 18.52 16.78
N GLY A 901 31.06 18.01 17.82
CA GLY A 901 30.83 16.57 17.96
C GLY A 901 29.88 16.00 16.92
N LEU A 902 28.83 16.75 16.53
CA LEU A 902 27.85 16.40 15.51
C LEU A 902 28.49 16.36 14.12
N GLU A 903 29.15 17.45 13.71
CA GLU A 903 29.88 17.56 12.44
C GLU A 903 30.89 16.43 12.27
N LYS A 904 31.67 16.16 13.29
CA LYS A 904 32.66 15.06 13.29
C LYS A 904 32.03 13.69 13.07
N ARG A 905 30.91 13.39 13.71
CA ARG A 905 30.26 12.07 13.59
C ARG A 905 29.53 11.90 12.28
N MET A 906 28.83 12.92 11.85
CA MET A 906 28.18 12.88 10.55
C MET A 906 29.22 12.75 9.43
N SER A 907 30.32 13.52 9.47
CA SER A 907 31.39 13.40 8.47
C SER A 907 32.10 12.02 8.50
N ALA A 908 32.12 11.36 9.64
CA ALA A 908 32.73 10.02 9.80
C ALA A 908 31.77 8.86 9.49
N ALA A 909 30.50 9.12 9.17
CA ALA A 909 29.50 8.07 8.94
C ALA A 909 29.80 7.17 7.73
N ALA A 910 30.60 7.66 6.77
CA ALA A 910 31.09 6.89 5.63
C ALA A 910 32.55 7.26 5.28
N SER A 911 33.26 6.31 4.68
CA SER A 911 34.57 6.53 4.07
C SER A 911 34.40 6.53 2.56
N LEU A 912 34.40 7.73 1.97
CA LEU A 912 34.37 7.95 0.52
C LEU A 912 35.75 8.45 0.03
N ASP A 913 35.99 8.37 -1.28
CA ASP A 913 37.19 8.96 -1.91
C ASP A 913 37.20 10.51 -1.89
N VAL A 914 36.11 11.10 -1.42
CA VAL A 914 35.93 12.53 -1.18
C VAL A 914 35.44 12.77 0.26
N PRO A 915 35.86 13.86 0.93
CA PRO A 915 35.41 14.13 2.28
C PRO A 915 33.89 14.38 2.32
N LEU A 916 33.19 13.85 3.30
CA LEU A 916 31.83 14.26 3.64
C LEU A 916 31.93 15.57 4.43
N LEU A 917 31.29 16.62 3.93
CA LEU A 917 31.22 17.91 4.61
C LEU A 917 29.80 18.09 5.19
N VAL A 918 29.77 18.54 6.43
CA VAL A 918 28.54 18.82 7.18
C VAL A 918 28.58 20.28 7.62
N GLU A 919 27.47 20.95 7.41
CA GLU A 919 27.26 22.34 7.84
C GLU A 919 26.20 22.34 8.93
N ALA A 920 26.56 22.83 10.13
CA ALA A 920 25.66 22.91 11.28
C ALA A 920 25.33 24.36 11.62
N GLY A 921 24.10 24.76 11.33
CA GLY A 921 23.56 26.08 11.72
C GLY A 921 22.84 26.03 13.08
N VAL A 922 22.66 27.18 13.70
CA VAL A 922 22.02 27.31 15.02
C VAL A 922 21.10 28.52 15.03
N GLY A 923 19.87 28.32 15.51
CA GLY A 923 18.86 29.39 15.56
C GLY A 923 17.86 29.21 16.69
N ASN A 924 16.97 30.19 16.84
CA ASN A 924 15.82 30.09 17.78
C ASN A 924 14.69 29.24 17.18
N ASN A 925 14.69 29.08 15.88
CA ASN A 925 13.75 28.29 15.13
C ASN A 925 14.47 27.55 13.98
N TRP A 926 13.76 26.65 13.32
CA TRP A 926 14.35 25.80 12.29
C TRP A 926 14.81 26.59 11.04
N ASP A 927 14.09 27.66 10.64
CA ASP A 927 14.48 28.51 9.51
C ASP A 927 15.80 29.27 9.77
N GLU A 928 16.01 29.73 11.01
CA GLU A 928 17.27 30.35 11.41
C GLU A 928 18.45 29.37 11.54
N ALA A 929 18.16 28.14 11.85
CA ALA A 929 19.16 27.08 12.03
C ALA A 929 19.64 26.46 10.70
N HIS A 930 18.92 26.68 9.59
CA HIS A 930 19.21 26.07 8.27
C HIS A 930 20.02 26.93 7.31
#